data_ae28eb3e4a8d027ff943c92c5e29c408
#
_entry.id   ae28eb3e4a8d027ff943c92c5e29c408
#
_cell.length_a   1.000
_cell.length_b   1.000
_cell.length_c   1.000
_cell.angle_alpha   90.00
_cell.angle_beta   90.00
_cell.angle_gamma   90.00
#
_symmetry.space_group_name_H-M   'P 1'
#
loop_
_entity.id
_entity.type
_entity.pdbx_description
1 polymer ?
#
loop_
_entity_poly.entity_id
_entity_poly.type
_entity_poly.pdbx_seq_one_letter_code
_entity_poly.pdbx_strand_id
1 'polypeptide(L)'
;MTVPQRQTRFRVEGMDCASCAAKIETAVRRIPAVTDVGVSVVAGTMTVTHGPETDLDGVARKLGSLGYKAAPLTRTGEKAPASGHVHGPECRHEGHEHSHDNDHHAHGGGNAHDGVPPSRASNVPTGDSLHGMHGHDHGPIDGPWWSTSKAKLTIVCGAALAIAFGLSQLFPQTQPWGFIIAMAVGLVPIARRALFGAMNGSPFSIETLMTVAAVGAVIIDAAEEAAVVVFLFLVGELLEGIATGRARASIRALSNLMPKTALLESEGGTRTVPADSLTVGSIVMIRPGDRVPADGVVLSGESAVDEAPVTGESVPKRKEEGDKVFAGTVNQEGVLRVRVTAAAADNTIARIIALVEEAQESKAPTERFIDRFSKYYTPGVMVVAALVAILPPLLGGAEWNTWIYRGLAVLLIGCPCALVISTPAAIAAGLSAGARRGLLMKGGAVLENLGKVDSVAFDKTGTLTEGKPKVTDIVGIGRDERETLRLAASLEVGSSHPLAVAILAKAEAENVPVVAASEAGAVGGKGVVGTLDGVKLCFASPRAAGQQVMLDEALTTRIASLNDEGKTVSVLLAGGQVAGLIAMRDEPRDDAKAGIAALRELGADSVMLTGDNQRTAKAIAASLGMEARAELLPQDKQKIVGEMRATGSFVAKVGDGINDAPALAAADIGIAMGSGTDVALETADAAVLHGRVKDVANMVSLSRATMSNIWQNIVMSLGLKAVFLVTTVLGVTGLWPAILADTGATVLVTANAMRLLAWRGIRDA
;
A
#
# COMPACT_ATOMS: atom_id res chain seq x y z
N MET A 1 -25.44 -16.24 13.71
CA MET A 1 -24.08 -16.76 13.89
C MET A 1 -23.34 -16.51 12.59
N THR A 2 -22.46 -15.54 12.56
CA THR A 2 -21.61 -15.25 11.39
C THR A 2 -20.55 -16.33 11.31
N VAL A 3 -20.55 -17.11 10.22
CA VAL A 3 -19.51 -18.11 9.93
C VAL A 3 -18.18 -17.38 9.88
N PRO A 4 -17.11 -17.83 10.56
CA PRO A 4 -15.80 -17.19 10.50
C PRO A 4 -15.29 -17.18 9.06
N GLN A 5 -15.13 -16.02 8.49
CA GLN A 5 -14.57 -15.85 7.15
C GLN A 5 -13.05 -15.90 7.24
N ARG A 6 -12.43 -16.64 6.32
CA ARG A 6 -10.98 -16.71 6.15
C ARG A 6 -10.59 -16.00 4.87
N GLN A 7 -9.39 -15.43 4.86
CA GLN A 7 -8.80 -14.85 3.66
C GLN A 7 -7.57 -15.65 3.25
N THR A 8 -7.53 -16.07 2.00
CA THR A 8 -6.36 -16.73 1.41
C THR A 8 -5.90 -15.94 0.20
N ARG A 9 -4.61 -15.63 0.19
CA ARG A 9 -3.97 -14.86 -0.88
C ARG A 9 -3.24 -15.80 -1.84
N PHE A 10 -3.41 -15.57 -3.13
CA PHE A 10 -2.77 -16.33 -4.20
C PHE A 10 -1.88 -15.42 -5.04
N ARG A 11 -0.72 -15.89 -5.43
CA ARG A 11 0.01 -15.31 -6.56
C ARG A 11 -0.57 -15.88 -7.84
N VAL A 12 -0.91 -15.01 -8.78
CA VAL A 12 -1.51 -15.39 -10.06
C VAL A 12 -0.60 -14.92 -11.20
N GLU A 13 0.00 -15.88 -11.90
CA GLU A 13 0.84 -15.62 -13.06
C GLU A 13 0.00 -15.56 -14.34
N GLY A 14 0.39 -14.67 -15.26
CA GLY A 14 -0.32 -14.48 -16.54
C GLY A 14 -1.45 -13.47 -16.53
N MET A 15 -1.64 -12.76 -15.39
CA MET A 15 -2.64 -11.72 -15.23
C MET A 15 -2.01 -10.34 -15.47
N ASP A 16 -2.20 -9.77 -16.65
CA ASP A 16 -1.51 -8.55 -17.10
C ASP A 16 -2.46 -7.46 -17.62
N CYS A 17 -3.78 -7.68 -17.53
CA CYS A 17 -4.77 -6.69 -17.95
C CYS A 17 -6.04 -6.75 -17.10
N ALA A 18 -6.83 -5.65 -17.10
CA ALA A 18 -8.07 -5.55 -16.35
C ALA A 18 -9.12 -6.59 -16.79
N SER A 19 -9.14 -6.96 -18.09
CA SER A 19 -10.00 -8.02 -18.62
C SER A 19 -9.66 -9.39 -18.00
N CYS A 20 -8.37 -9.67 -17.78
CA CYS A 20 -7.91 -10.88 -17.10
C CYS A 20 -8.41 -10.93 -15.66
N ALA A 21 -8.27 -9.82 -14.93
CA ALA A 21 -8.75 -9.71 -13.56
C ALA A 21 -10.26 -9.94 -13.44
N ALA A 22 -11.05 -9.32 -14.31
CA ALA A 22 -12.50 -9.49 -14.33
C ALA A 22 -12.92 -10.94 -14.62
N LYS A 23 -12.22 -11.64 -15.51
CA LYS A 23 -12.45 -13.07 -15.80
C LYS A 23 -12.14 -13.95 -14.59
N ILE A 24 -11.02 -13.72 -13.94
CA ILE A 24 -10.60 -14.42 -12.71
C ILE A 24 -11.63 -14.20 -11.61
N GLU A 25 -11.97 -12.94 -11.33
CA GLU A 25 -12.96 -12.58 -10.31
C GLU A 25 -14.31 -13.26 -10.56
N THR A 26 -14.80 -13.20 -11.80
CA THR A 26 -16.07 -13.82 -12.18
C THR A 26 -16.06 -15.34 -12.03
N ALA A 27 -14.95 -15.99 -12.35
CA ALA A 27 -14.82 -17.44 -12.30
C ALA A 27 -14.66 -17.96 -10.87
N VAL A 28 -13.87 -17.28 -10.03
CA VAL A 28 -13.60 -17.67 -8.63
C VAL A 28 -14.80 -17.36 -7.75
N ARG A 29 -15.51 -16.25 -7.96
CA ARG A 29 -16.72 -15.89 -7.21
C ARG A 29 -17.87 -16.90 -7.39
N ARG A 30 -17.82 -17.75 -8.40
CA ARG A 30 -18.79 -18.85 -8.62
C ARG A 30 -18.48 -20.12 -7.84
N ILE A 31 -17.35 -20.20 -7.18
CA ILE A 31 -16.97 -21.35 -6.35
C ILE A 31 -17.78 -21.30 -5.07
N PRO A 32 -18.39 -22.43 -4.63
CA PRO A 32 -19.17 -22.47 -3.40
C PRO A 32 -18.36 -22.01 -2.19
N ALA A 33 -19.00 -21.31 -1.27
CA ALA A 33 -18.44 -20.75 -0.04
C ALA A 33 -17.38 -19.63 -0.24
N VAL A 34 -17.15 -19.15 -1.46
CA VAL A 34 -16.41 -17.91 -1.71
C VAL A 34 -17.37 -16.73 -1.59
N THR A 35 -17.05 -15.78 -0.71
CA THR A 35 -17.89 -14.61 -0.42
C THR A 35 -17.41 -13.35 -1.14
N ASP A 36 -16.09 -13.19 -1.26
CA ASP A 36 -15.50 -12.07 -2.02
C ASP A 36 -14.17 -12.46 -2.66
N VAL A 37 -13.83 -11.73 -3.73
CA VAL A 37 -12.58 -11.94 -4.50
C VAL A 37 -12.01 -10.57 -4.88
N GLY A 38 -10.86 -10.23 -4.34
CA GLY A 38 -10.07 -9.09 -4.74
C GLY A 38 -8.95 -9.52 -5.68
N VAL A 39 -8.78 -8.82 -6.80
CA VAL A 39 -7.76 -9.15 -7.80
C VAL A 39 -6.95 -7.93 -8.13
N SER A 40 -5.63 -8.01 -7.94
CA SER A 40 -4.70 -6.95 -8.33
C SER A 40 -3.90 -7.36 -9.56
N VAL A 41 -4.17 -6.70 -10.67
CA VAL A 41 -3.37 -6.86 -11.90
C VAL A 41 -1.95 -6.38 -11.67
N VAL A 42 -1.77 -5.28 -10.94
CA VAL A 42 -0.47 -4.65 -10.72
C VAL A 42 0.40 -5.48 -9.77
N ALA A 43 -0.16 -6.05 -8.70
CA ALA A 43 0.57 -6.93 -7.79
C ALA A 43 0.74 -8.35 -8.34
N GLY A 44 -0.11 -8.76 -9.28
CA GLY A 44 -0.19 -10.16 -9.75
C GLY A 44 -0.73 -11.08 -8.66
N THR A 45 -1.62 -10.57 -7.80
CA THR A 45 -2.18 -11.30 -6.66
C THR A 45 -3.69 -11.33 -6.69
N MET A 46 -4.26 -12.31 -5.99
CA MET A 46 -5.69 -12.44 -5.78
C MET A 46 -5.93 -12.83 -4.33
N THR A 47 -6.82 -12.13 -3.64
CA THR A 47 -7.29 -12.46 -2.30
C THR A 47 -8.71 -13.03 -2.39
N VAL A 48 -8.90 -14.20 -1.82
CA VAL A 48 -10.20 -14.89 -1.77
C VAL A 48 -10.69 -14.90 -0.33
N THR A 49 -11.85 -14.29 -0.09
CA THR A 49 -12.55 -14.38 1.20
C THR A 49 -13.54 -15.54 1.12
N HIS A 50 -13.39 -16.50 2.03
CA HIS A 50 -14.12 -17.78 1.91
C HIS A 50 -14.47 -18.38 3.28
N GLY A 51 -15.41 -19.31 3.27
CA GLY A 51 -15.73 -20.14 4.43
C GLY A 51 -14.66 -21.21 4.69
N PRO A 52 -14.68 -21.84 5.89
CA PRO A 52 -13.67 -22.84 6.27
C PRO A 52 -13.70 -24.12 5.43
N GLU A 53 -14.78 -24.40 4.72
CA GLU A 53 -14.98 -25.61 3.89
C GLU A 53 -14.65 -25.39 2.40
N THR A 54 -14.05 -24.24 2.02
CA THR A 54 -13.76 -23.93 0.62
C THR A 54 -12.58 -24.76 0.10
N ASP A 55 -12.76 -25.43 -1.03
CA ASP A 55 -11.70 -26.15 -1.75
C ASP A 55 -10.73 -25.14 -2.42
N LEU A 56 -9.64 -24.82 -1.74
CA LEU A 56 -8.60 -23.92 -2.24
C LEU A 56 -7.84 -24.51 -3.43
N ASP A 57 -7.68 -25.82 -3.49
CA ASP A 57 -7.09 -26.49 -4.65
C ASP A 57 -8.04 -26.42 -5.86
N GLY A 58 -9.36 -26.42 -5.60
CA GLY A 58 -10.38 -26.15 -6.61
C GLY A 58 -10.25 -24.74 -7.20
N VAL A 59 -9.90 -23.74 -6.41
CA VAL A 59 -9.61 -22.38 -6.89
C VAL A 59 -8.41 -22.38 -7.84
N ALA A 60 -7.31 -23.04 -7.45
CA ALA A 60 -6.11 -23.13 -8.30
C ALA A 60 -6.39 -23.90 -9.60
N ARG A 61 -7.12 -25.03 -9.53
CA ARG A 61 -7.54 -25.80 -10.72
C ARG A 61 -8.44 -24.97 -11.65
N LYS A 62 -9.38 -24.20 -11.10
CA LYS A 62 -10.27 -23.33 -11.90
C LYS A 62 -9.47 -22.26 -12.64
N LEU A 63 -8.49 -21.65 -11.98
CA LEU A 63 -7.59 -20.68 -12.61
C LEU A 63 -6.71 -21.34 -13.68
N GLY A 64 -6.22 -22.55 -13.43
CA GLY A 64 -5.50 -23.36 -14.41
C GLY A 64 -6.33 -23.61 -15.68
N SER A 65 -7.62 -23.90 -15.54
CA SER A 65 -8.53 -24.09 -16.68
C SER A 65 -8.75 -22.80 -17.52
N LEU A 66 -8.52 -21.64 -16.92
CA LEU A 66 -8.57 -20.33 -17.60
C LEU A 66 -7.23 -19.90 -18.19
N GLY A 67 -6.18 -20.71 -18.02
CA GLY A 67 -4.83 -20.43 -18.52
C GLY A 67 -3.94 -19.64 -17.55
N TYR A 68 -4.32 -19.48 -16.28
CA TYR A 68 -3.54 -18.81 -15.26
C TYR A 68 -2.92 -19.80 -14.29
N LYS A 69 -1.68 -19.57 -13.86
CA LYS A 69 -1.07 -20.34 -12.77
C LYS A 69 -1.31 -19.61 -11.46
N ALA A 70 -1.88 -20.30 -10.47
CA ALA A 70 -2.12 -19.76 -9.15
C ALA A 70 -1.45 -20.61 -8.08
N ALA A 71 -0.71 -19.96 -7.17
CA ALA A 71 -0.11 -20.58 -6.01
C ALA A 71 -0.51 -19.81 -4.74
N PRO A 72 -0.93 -20.48 -3.66
CA PRO A 72 -1.24 -19.80 -2.40
C PRO A 72 0.04 -19.17 -1.83
N LEU A 73 -0.08 -17.92 -1.34
CA LEU A 73 0.96 -17.22 -0.61
C LEU A 73 0.78 -17.56 0.88
N THR A 74 1.52 -18.55 1.38
CA THR A 74 1.57 -18.81 2.83
C THR A 74 2.35 -17.70 3.53
N ARG A 75 1.79 -17.13 4.60
CA ARG A 75 2.58 -16.34 5.55
C ARG A 75 3.65 -17.26 6.14
N THR A 76 4.91 -16.88 5.98
CA THR A 76 6.06 -17.54 6.62
C THR A 76 5.91 -17.39 8.13
N GLY A 77 5.31 -18.37 8.80
CA GLY A 77 5.08 -18.36 10.26
C GLY A 77 4.12 -19.43 10.75
N GLU A 78 3.19 -19.90 9.94
CA GLU A 78 2.35 -21.06 10.30
C GLU A 78 2.96 -22.35 9.78
N LYS A 79 3.53 -23.13 10.70
CA LYS A 79 3.82 -24.55 10.44
C LYS A 79 2.52 -25.20 9.99
N ALA A 80 2.53 -25.79 8.80
CA ALA A 80 1.44 -26.66 8.34
C ALA A 80 1.12 -27.66 9.45
N PRO A 81 -0.17 -27.86 9.79
CA PRO A 81 -0.52 -28.95 10.71
C PRO A 81 -0.08 -30.25 10.04
N ALA A 82 0.80 -30.98 10.72
CA ALA A 82 1.20 -32.30 10.31
C ALA A 82 -0.08 -33.11 10.07
N SER A 83 -0.20 -33.70 8.89
CA SER A 83 -1.27 -34.63 8.56
C SER A 83 -1.28 -35.77 9.57
N GLY A 84 -2.12 -35.64 10.60
CA GLY A 84 -2.37 -36.68 11.55
C GLY A 84 -3.13 -37.81 10.85
N HIS A 85 -2.44 -38.92 10.60
CA HIS A 85 -3.14 -40.16 10.34
C HIS A 85 -3.97 -40.52 11.56
N VAL A 86 -5.28 -40.48 11.42
CA VAL A 86 -6.24 -41.02 12.38
C VAL A 86 -6.10 -42.55 12.31
N HIS A 87 -5.44 -43.16 13.29
CA HIS A 87 -5.51 -44.57 13.51
C HIS A 87 -6.89 -44.92 14.14
N GLY A 88 -7.70 -45.60 13.38
CA GLY A 88 -8.86 -46.32 13.92
C GLY A 88 -8.39 -47.51 14.78
N PRO A 89 -9.16 -47.90 15.78
CA PRO A 89 -8.81 -48.99 16.71
C PRO A 89 -9.16 -50.33 16.10
N GLU A 90 -8.15 -51.06 15.58
CA GLU A 90 -8.15 -52.53 15.50
C GLU A 90 -6.98 -53.03 14.64
N CYS A 91 -5.90 -53.44 15.32
CA CYS A 91 -5.08 -54.58 14.92
C CYS A 91 -4.15 -54.97 16.07
N ARG A 92 -4.31 -56.21 16.48
CA ARG A 92 -3.59 -56.90 17.55
C ARG A 92 -2.13 -57.17 17.18
N HIS A 93 -1.34 -57.20 18.25
CA HIS A 93 0.06 -57.64 18.36
C HIS A 93 0.43 -58.90 17.64
N GLU A 94 1.67 -58.93 17.11
CA GLU A 94 2.64 -60.01 17.37
C GLU A 94 4.04 -59.41 17.32
N GLY A 95 4.86 -59.69 18.36
CA GLY A 95 6.17 -59.14 18.58
C GLY A 95 7.26 -60.01 17.90
N HIS A 96 8.33 -59.35 17.57
CA HIS A 96 9.64 -59.97 17.52
C HIS A 96 10.72 -58.95 17.95
N GLU A 97 11.36 -59.34 19.08
CA GLU A 97 12.64 -58.79 19.52
C GLU A 97 13.74 -59.21 18.56
N HIS A 98 14.68 -58.35 18.27
CA HIS A 98 16.09 -58.74 18.12
C HIS A 98 17.00 -57.56 18.44
N SER A 99 17.93 -57.89 19.28
CA SER A 99 19.05 -57.26 19.95
C SER A 99 20.14 -56.66 19.05
N HIS A 100 20.75 -55.63 19.62
CA HIS A 100 22.18 -55.22 19.59
C HIS A 100 23.16 -55.92 18.64
N ASP A 101 23.98 -55.11 17.97
CA ASP A 101 25.43 -55.16 18.25
C ASP A 101 26.17 -53.91 17.72
N ASN A 102 27.05 -53.43 18.58
CA ASN A 102 28.12 -52.48 18.29
C ASN A 102 29.18 -53.13 17.43
N ASP A 103 29.84 -52.40 16.55
CA ASP A 103 31.31 -52.54 16.45
C ASP A 103 31.96 -51.28 15.87
N HIS A 104 32.97 -50.85 16.60
CA HIS A 104 34.00 -49.88 16.24
C HIS A 104 34.99 -50.48 15.22
N HIS A 105 35.47 -49.66 14.30
CA HIS A 105 36.92 -49.71 13.98
C HIS A 105 37.39 -48.37 13.37
N ALA A 106 38.43 -47.85 13.98
CA ALA A 106 39.29 -46.75 13.54
C ALA A 106 40.44 -47.27 12.65
N HIS A 107 41.00 -46.37 11.90
CA HIS A 107 42.39 -46.16 11.40
C HIS A 107 42.30 -45.55 10.00
N GLY A 108 42.97 -44.48 9.61
CA GLY A 108 44.28 -43.99 9.95
C GLY A 108 44.96 -43.56 8.68
N GLY A 109 45.39 -42.30 8.60
CA GLY A 109 46.63 -41.92 7.96
C GLY A 109 46.67 -41.54 6.47
N GLY A 110 47.16 -40.34 6.19
CA GLY A 110 48.11 -40.15 5.12
C GLY A 110 47.86 -39.09 4.04
N ASN A 111 48.29 -37.89 4.29
CA ASN A 111 49.01 -36.91 3.45
C ASN A 111 48.84 -36.79 1.92
N ALA A 112 48.60 -35.54 1.56
CA ALA A 112 49.45 -34.69 0.68
C ALA A 112 49.04 -34.50 -0.80
N HIS A 113 48.95 -33.23 -1.12
CA HIS A 113 49.34 -32.49 -2.33
C HIS A 113 48.42 -32.39 -3.55
N ASP A 114 48.17 -31.11 -3.82
CA ASP A 114 48.18 -30.40 -5.11
C ASP A 114 47.04 -30.55 -6.12
N GLY A 115 46.56 -29.36 -6.52
CA GLY A 115 46.09 -29.16 -7.88
C GLY A 115 44.60 -28.81 -8.06
N VAL A 116 44.31 -27.53 -8.02
CA VAL A 116 43.05 -26.96 -8.60
C VAL A 116 43.14 -27.03 -10.12
N PRO A 117 42.10 -27.50 -10.83
CA PRO A 117 41.49 -26.68 -11.86
C PRO A 117 39.96 -26.74 -11.85
N PRO A 118 39.27 -25.81 -12.52
CA PRO A 118 37.86 -25.49 -12.32
C PRO A 118 36.94 -26.55 -12.95
N SER A 119 36.00 -27.04 -12.18
CA SER A 119 35.02 -28.00 -12.65
C SER A 119 33.90 -27.30 -13.45
N ARG A 120 33.77 -27.77 -14.68
CA ARG A 120 32.67 -27.55 -15.62
C ARG A 120 31.33 -27.90 -15.00
N ALA A 121 30.34 -27.02 -15.28
CA ALA A 121 28.92 -27.29 -15.07
C ALA A 121 28.53 -28.62 -15.75
N SER A 122 27.99 -29.54 -14.98
CA SER A 122 27.37 -30.75 -15.48
C SER A 122 25.96 -30.43 -16.00
N ASN A 123 25.80 -30.54 -17.32
CA ASN A 123 24.51 -30.64 -18.00
C ASN A 123 23.84 -31.96 -17.58
N VAL A 124 22.65 -31.83 -16.97
CA VAL A 124 21.68 -32.93 -16.89
C VAL A 124 20.76 -32.80 -18.08
N PRO A 125 20.60 -33.80 -18.95
CA PRO A 125 19.63 -33.72 -20.05
C PRO A 125 18.23 -33.93 -19.51
N THR A 126 17.39 -32.91 -19.58
CA THR A 126 15.93 -33.04 -19.45
C THR A 126 15.37 -33.57 -20.75
N GLY A 127 14.77 -34.75 -20.66
CA GLY A 127 14.13 -35.41 -21.78
C GLY A 127 13.02 -34.55 -22.42
N ASP A 128 13.08 -34.47 -23.74
CA ASP A 128 12.03 -33.99 -24.61
C ASP A 128 10.73 -34.75 -24.37
N SER A 129 9.70 -34.04 -23.95
CA SER A 129 8.33 -34.45 -24.20
C SER A 129 7.61 -33.31 -24.92
N LEU A 130 7.42 -33.50 -26.21
CA LEU A 130 6.49 -32.78 -27.07
C LEU A 130 5.08 -32.83 -26.46
N HIS A 131 4.72 -31.82 -25.65
CA HIS A 131 3.32 -31.53 -25.33
C HIS A 131 3.08 -30.04 -25.18
N GLY A 132 2.37 -29.50 -26.18
CA GLY A 132 1.46 -28.37 -26.01
C GLY A 132 2.12 -26.99 -25.98
N MET A 133 2.17 -26.32 -27.13
CA MET A 133 2.22 -24.87 -27.30
C MET A 133 1.05 -24.18 -26.55
N HIS A 134 1.03 -24.23 -25.22
CA HIS A 134 0.10 -23.56 -24.33
C HIS A 134 0.85 -22.99 -23.12
N GLY A 135 1.79 -22.08 -23.40
CA GLY A 135 2.51 -21.38 -22.37
C GLY A 135 2.25 -19.89 -22.50
N HIS A 136 1.38 -19.33 -21.68
CA HIS A 136 1.50 -17.93 -21.33
C HIS A 136 2.69 -17.82 -20.39
N ASP A 137 3.88 -17.73 -20.98
CA ASP A 137 5.13 -17.48 -20.27
C ASP A 137 5.18 -16.00 -19.90
N HIS A 138 4.77 -15.70 -18.67
CA HIS A 138 4.93 -14.40 -18.07
C HIS A 138 5.66 -14.60 -16.74
N GLY A 139 6.89 -15.08 -16.83
CA GLY A 139 7.88 -14.94 -15.79
C GLY A 139 8.10 -13.46 -15.45
N PRO A 140 8.71 -13.12 -14.31
CA PRO A 140 9.07 -11.75 -13.98
C PRO A 140 9.80 -11.14 -15.18
N ILE A 141 9.40 -9.91 -15.59
CA ILE A 141 10.05 -9.20 -16.69
C ILE A 141 11.41 -8.72 -16.19
N ASP A 142 12.34 -9.64 -16.05
CA ASP A 142 13.76 -9.37 -15.82
C ASP A 142 14.52 -9.31 -17.16
N GLY A 143 13.82 -8.98 -18.24
CA GLY A 143 14.37 -8.88 -19.59
C GLY A 143 13.79 -7.71 -20.37
N PRO A 144 14.36 -7.41 -21.54
CA PRO A 144 13.88 -6.35 -22.41
C PRO A 144 12.44 -6.64 -22.85
N TRP A 145 11.61 -5.61 -23.01
CA TRP A 145 10.19 -5.68 -23.32
C TRP A 145 9.85 -6.56 -24.55
N TRP A 146 10.79 -6.68 -25.50
CA TRP A 146 10.63 -7.49 -26.72
C TRP A 146 10.73 -9.01 -26.48
N SER A 147 11.15 -9.45 -25.31
CA SER A 147 11.24 -10.88 -24.97
C SER A 147 9.89 -11.48 -24.56
N THR A 148 8.88 -10.64 -24.27
CA THR A 148 7.56 -11.08 -23.82
C THR A 148 6.79 -11.80 -24.94
N SER A 149 5.94 -12.77 -24.59
CA SER A 149 5.09 -13.49 -25.57
C SER A 149 4.19 -12.56 -26.36
N LYS A 150 3.68 -11.48 -25.74
CA LYS A 150 2.89 -10.44 -26.41
C LYS A 150 3.71 -9.69 -27.47
N ALA A 151 4.93 -9.27 -27.10
CA ALA A 151 5.82 -8.60 -28.05
C ALA A 151 6.18 -9.50 -29.22
N LYS A 152 6.51 -10.77 -28.97
CA LYS A 152 6.80 -11.75 -30.02
C LYS A 152 5.61 -11.92 -30.95
N LEU A 153 4.39 -12.07 -30.43
CA LEU A 153 3.18 -12.18 -31.24
C LEU A 153 2.94 -10.92 -32.08
N THR A 154 3.09 -9.73 -31.49
CA THR A 154 2.94 -8.45 -32.18
C THR A 154 3.99 -8.30 -33.31
N ILE A 155 5.25 -8.66 -33.04
CA ILE A 155 6.33 -8.61 -34.04
C ILE A 155 6.06 -9.61 -35.18
N VAL A 156 5.65 -10.84 -34.87
CA VAL A 156 5.33 -11.86 -35.90
C VAL A 156 4.14 -11.43 -36.72
N CYS A 157 3.08 -10.92 -36.10
CA CYS A 157 1.91 -10.40 -36.82
C CYS A 157 2.28 -9.20 -37.71
N GLY A 158 3.08 -8.26 -37.21
CA GLY A 158 3.56 -7.11 -37.96
C GLY A 158 4.46 -7.51 -39.13
N ALA A 159 5.35 -8.48 -38.95
CA ALA A 159 6.19 -9.03 -40.01
C ALA A 159 5.33 -9.73 -41.08
N ALA A 160 4.35 -10.55 -40.67
CA ALA A 160 3.41 -11.19 -41.58
C ALA A 160 2.60 -10.17 -42.42
N LEU A 161 2.14 -9.08 -41.75
CA LEU A 161 1.44 -7.98 -42.42
C LEU A 161 2.34 -7.25 -43.43
N ALA A 162 3.59 -6.95 -43.09
CA ALA A 162 4.54 -6.31 -43.96
C ALA A 162 4.87 -7.19 -45.19
N ILE A 163 5.03 -8.50 -44.97
CA ILE A 163 5.24 -9.48 -46.04
C ILE A 163 3.99 -9.55 -46.94
N ALA A 164 2.78 -9.62 -46.37
CA ALA A 164 1.53 -9.64 -47.13
C ALA A 164 1.39 -8.39 -48.01
N PHE A 165 1.73 -7.21 -47.45
CA PHE A 165 1.71 -5.95 -48.16
C PHE A 165 2.75 -5.93 -49.29
N GLY A 166 3.99 -6.36 -49.05
CA GLY A 166 5.02 -6.47 -50.07
C GLY A 166 4.66 -7.44 -51.20
N LEU A 167 4.10 -8.61 -50.86
CA LEU A 167 3.63 -9.59 -51.85
C LEU A 167 2.45 -9.07 -52.67
N SER A 168 1.53 -8.32 -52.08
CA SER A 168 0.39 -7.73 -52.77
C SER A 168 0.79 -6.74 -53.86
N GLN A 169 1.91 -6.02 -53.66
CA GLN A 169 2.48 -5.10 -54.66
C GLN A 169 3.14 -5.83 -55.82
N LEU A 170 3.75 -6.99 -55.56
CA LEU A 170 4.44 -7.78 -56.58
C LEU A 170 3.51 -8.75 -57.30
N PHE A 171 2.55 -9.32 -56.60
CA PHE A 171 1.61 -10.34 -57.06
C PHE A 171 0.18 -10.01 -56.60
N PRO A 172 -0.57 -9.14 -57.30
CA PRO A 172 -1.92 -8.70 -56.89
C PRO A 172 -2.92 -9.87 -56.66
N GLN A 173 -2.72 -11.01 -57.32
CA GLN A 173 -3.55 -12.20 -57.15
C GLN A 173 -3.49 -12.85 -55.76
N THR A 174 -2.46 -12.53 -54.97
CA THR A 174 -2.27 -13.04 -53.61
C THR A 174 -2.95 -12.16 -52.53
N GLN A 175 -3.50 -11.02 -52.95
CA GLN A 175 -3.97 -9.96 -52.05
C GLN A 175 -4.92 -10.43 -50.92
N PRO A 176 -6.04 -11.18 -51.19
CA PRO A 176 -6.90 -11.55 -50.07
C PRO A 176 -6.25 -12.58 -49.13
N TRP A 177 -5.55 -13.56 -49.65
CA TRP A 177 -5.01 -14.66 -48.88
C TRP A 177 -3.81 -14.26 -47.98
N GLY A 178 -2.93 -13.39 -48.48
CA GLY A 178 -1.80 -12.89 -47.69
C GLY A 178 -2.25 -12.15 -46.43
N PHE A 179 -3.24 -11.28 -46.58
CA PHE A 179 -3.78 -10.51 -45.44
C PHE A 179 -4.61 -11.41 -44.49
N ILE A 180 -5.38 -12.39 -45.02
CA ILE A 180 -6.11 -13.37 -44.20
C ILE A 180 -5.14 -14.17 -43.32
N ILE A 181 -3.99 -14.62 -43.86
CA ILE A 181 -2.96 -15.32 -43.09
C ILE A 181 -2.34 -14.42 -42.03
N ALA A 182 -1.96 -13.19 -42.39
CA ALA A 182 -1.42 -12.23 -41.47
C ALA A 182 -2.39 -11.92 -40.31
N MET A 183 -3.68 -11.72 -40.66
CA MET A 183 -4.75 -11.56 -39.68
C MET A 183 -4.89 -12.80 -38.77
N ALA A 184 -4.90 -14.00 -39.32
CA ALA A 184 -5.07 -15.24 -38.57
C ALA A 184 -3.97 -15.46 -37.54
N VAL A 185 -2.72 -15.09 -37.82
CA VAL A 185 -1.59 -15.14 -36.87
C VAL A 185 -1.90 -14.37 -35.61
N GLY A 186 -2.47 -13.17 -35.71
CA GLY A 186 -2.84 -12.35 -34.56
C GLY A 186 -4.20 -12.73 -33.97
N LEU A 187 -5.19 -13.03 -34.82
CA LEU A 187 -6.58 -13.23 -34.41
C LEU A 187 -6.81 -14.56 -33.67
N VAL A 188 -6.15 -15.66 -34.06
CA VAL A 188 -6.39 -16.99 -33.48
C VAL A 188 -6.20 -16.99 -31.95
N PRO A 189 -5.12 -16.43 -31.38
CA PRO A 189 -5.00 -16.32 -29.90
C PRO A 189 -6.09 -15.44 -29.26
N ILE A 190 -6.51 -14.35 -29.92
CA ILE A 190 -7.55 -13.44 -29.45
C ILE A 190 -8.92 -14.15 -29.46
N ALA A 191 -9.29 -14.79 -30.60
CA ALA A 191 -10.55 -15.50 -30.77
C ALA A 191 -10.68 -16.68 -29.78
N ARG A 192 -9.57 -17.38 -29.49
CA ARG A 192 -9.55 -18.42 -28.48
C ARG A 192 -9.84 -17.84 -27.08
N ARG A 193 -9.24 -16.69 -26.71
CA ARG A 193 -9.55 -16.00 -25.45
C ARG A 193 -11.00 -15.53 -25.39
N ALA A 194 -11.55 -15.03 -26.50
CA ALA A 194 -12.95 -14.63 -26.62
C ALA A 194 -13.90 -15.81 -26.39
N LEU A 195 -13.64 -16.95 -27.04
CA LEU A 195 -14.44 -18.16 -26.90
C LEU A 195 -14.45 -18.70 -25.49
N PHE A 196 -13.27 -18.82 -24.86
CA PHE A 196 -13.16 -19.25 -23.47
C PHE A 196 -13.85 -18.27 -22.51
N GLY A 197 -13.74 -16.95 -22.76
CA GLY A 197 -14.45 -15.92 -21.98
C GLY A 197 -15.97 -16.10 -22.09
N ALA A 198 -16.50 -16.30 -23.30
CA ALA A 198 -17.91 -16.51 -23.54
C ALA A 198 -18.43 -17.78 -22.83
N MET A 199 -17.71 -18.90 -22.92
CA MET A 199 -18.05 -20.16 -22.22
C MET A 199 -18.05 -20.01 -20.69
N ASN A 200 -17.24 -19.12 -20.14
CA ASN A 200 -17.17 -18.85 -18.69
C ASN A 200 -18.05 -17.68 -18.23
N GLY A 201 -18.99 -17.20 -19.08
CA GLY A 201 -20.03 -16.23 -18.71
C GLY A 201 -19.67 -14.78 -18.92
N SER A 202 -18.66 -14.49 -19.74
CA SER A 202 -18.29 -13.15 -20.21
C SER A 202 -18.33 -13.08 -21.76
N PRO A 203 -19.51 -13.22 -22.38
CA PRO A 203 -19.62 -13.28 -23.86
C PRO A 203 -19.35 -11.93 -24.54
N PHE A 204 -19.52 -10.82 -23.84
CA PHE A 204 -19.36 -9.47 -24.38
C PHE A 204 -18.01 -8.86 -23.94
N SER A 205 -16.91 -9.55 -24.29
CA SER A 205 -15.57 -9.07 -23.99
C SER A 205 -14.98 -8.27 -25.17
N ILE A 206 -13.92 -7.50 -24.91
CA ILE A 206 -13.18 -6.74 -25.93
C ILE A 206 -12.69 -7.66 -27.04
N GLU A 207 -12.19 -8.84 -26.66
CA GLU A 207 -11.72 -9.85 -27.60
C GLU A 207 -12.84 -10.39 -28.50
N THR A 208 -14.08 -10.47 -27.98
CA THR A 208 -15.25 -10.86 -28.76
C THR A 208 -15.60 -9.80 -29.80
N LEU A 209 -15.65 -8.51 -29.40
CA LEU A 209 -15.90 -7.41 -30.32
C LEU A 209 -14.88 -7.39 -31.44
N MET A 210 -13.60 -7.54 -31.07
CA MET A 210 -12.48 -7.58 -32.01
C MET A 210 -12.58 -8.76 -32.99
N THR A 211 -12.90 -9.95 -32.50
CA THR A 211 -13.04 -11.15 -33.31
C THR A 211 -14.19 -11.01 -34.32
N VAL A 212 -15.36 -10.52 -33.86
CA VAL A 212 -16.52 -10.29 -34.73
C VAL A 212 -16.19 -9.24 -35.79
N ALA A 213 -15.51 -8.15 -35.43
CA ALA A 213 -15.16 -7.12 -36.39
C ALA A 213 -14.15 -7.59 -37.43
N ALA A 214 -13.09 -8.31 -37.02
CA ALA A 214 -12.07 -8.81 -37.91
C ALA A 214 -12.65 -9.89 -38.92
N VAL A 215 -13.44 -10.82 -38.40
CA VAL A 215 -14.11 -11.84 -39.25
C VAL A 215 -15.13 -11.18 -40.15
N GLY A 216 -15.93 -10.24 -39.65
CA GLY A 216 -16.90 -9.50 -40.47
C GLY A 216 -16.25 -8.70 -41.59
N ALA A 217 -15.08 -8.08 -41.32
CA ALA A 217 -14.34 -7.35 -42.36
C ALA A 217 -13.84 -8.27 -43.49
N VAL A 218 -13.41 -9.49 -43.17
CA VAL A 218 -13.04 -10.48 -44.21
C VAL A 218 -14.25 -10.89 -45.06
N ILE A 219 -15.44 -11.04 -44.47
CA ILE A 219 -16.67 -11.42 -45.18
C ILE A 219 -17.09 -10.36 -46.22
N ILE A 220 -16.75 -9.08 -45.98
CA ILE A 220 -17.06 -7.98 -46.91
C ILE A 220 -15.86 -7.60 -47.81
N ASP A 221 -14.91 -8.53 -48.00
CA ASP A 221 -13.71 -8.38 -48.81
C ASP A 221 -12.72 -7.28 -48.34
N ALA A 222 -12.77 -6.87 -47.04
CA ALA A 222 -11.87 -5.91 -46.41
C ALA A 222 -10.75 -6.60 -45.60
N ALA A 223 -10.11 -7.64 -46.19
CA ALA A 223 -9.10 -8.46 -45.50
C ALA A 223 -7.83 -7.68 -45.12
N GLU A 224 -7.40 -6.71 -45.91
CA GLU A 224 -6.28 -5.83 -45.61
C GLU A 224 -6.54 -5.02 -44.35
N GLU A 225 -7.72 -4.38 -44.29
CA GLU A 225 -8.12 -3.60 -43.14
C GLU A 225 -8.26 -4.46 -41.87
N ALA A 226 -8.82 -5.68 -41.99
CA ALA A 226 -8.91 -6.62 -40.88
C ALA A 226 -7.54 -6.98 -40.30
N ALA A 227 -6.54 -7.20 -41.15
CA ALA A 227 -5.18 -7.52 -40.72
C ALA A 227 -4.51 -6.34 -40.01
N VAL A 228 -4.66 -5.11 -40.51
CA VAL A 228 -4.16 -3.88 -39.88
C VAL A 228 -4.82 -3.67 -38.52
N VAL A 229 -6.14 -3.87 -38.45
CA VAL A 229 -6.93 -3.76 -37.22
C VAL A 229 -6.44 -4.71 -36.13
N VAL A 230 -6.22 -5.99 -36.46
CA VAL A 230 -5.69 -6.99 -35.51
C VAL A 230 -4.28 -6.63 -35.07
N PHE A 231 -3.42 -6.17 -35.98
CA PHE A 231 -2.07 -5.73 -35.65
C PHE A 231 -2.08 -4.52 -34.71
N LEU A 232 -2.86 -3.47 -35.00
CA LEU A 232 -2.97 -2.29 -34.15
C LEU A 232 -3.53 -2.63 -32.75
N PHE A 233 -4.47 -3.57 -32.67
CA PHE A 233 -4.94 -4.07 -31.40
C PHE A 233 -3.83 -4.74 -30.58
N LEU A 234 -3.01 -5.60 -31.21
CA LEU A 234 -1.86 -6.23 -30.55
C LEU A 234 -0.82 -5.19 -30.08
N VAL A 235 -0.60 -4.13 -30.89
CA VAL A 235 0.24 -3.00 -30.47
C VAL A 235 -0.34 -2.32 -29.25
N GLY A 236 -1.66 -2.09 -29.22
CA GLY A 236 -2.35 -1.54 -28.04
C GLY A 236 -2.16 -2.40 -26.79
N GLU A 237 -2.40 -3.74 -26.88
CA GLU A 237 -2.16 -4.69 -25.78
C GLU A 237 -0.70 -4.70 -25.31
N LEU A 238 0.26 -4.56 -26.23
CA LEU A 238 1.68 -4.48 -25.88
C LEU A 238 2.01 -3.22 -25.11
N LEU A 239 1.53 -2.07 -25.57
CA LEU A 239 1.75 -0.77 -24.91
C LEU A 239 1.10 -0.73 -23.52
N GLU A 240 -0.10 -1.31 -23.38
CA GLU A 240 -0.76 -1.52 -22.08
C GLU A 240 0.12 -2.36 -21.13
N GLY A 241 0.65 -3.48 -21.60
CA GLY A 241 1.55 -4.34 -20.84
C GLY A 241 2.82 -3.62 -20.38
N ILE A 242 3.42 -2.81 -21.24
CA ILE A 242 4.60 -1.99 -20.91
C ILE A 242 4.27 -0.95 -19.83
N ALA A 243 3.14 -0.27 -19.95
CA ALA A 243 2.71 0.74 -18.99
C ALA A 243 2.42 0.14 -17.61
N THR A 244 1.68 -0.97 -17.57
CA THR A 244 1.41 -1.72 -16.34
C THR A 244 2.72 -2.25 -15.73
N GLY A 245 3.64 -2.74 -16.56
CA GLY A 245 4.96 -3.19 -16.13
C GLY A 245 5.79 -2.07 -15.48
N ARG A 246 5.76 -0.84 -16.01
CA ARG A 246 6.41 0.33 -15.40
C ARG A 246 5.81 0.72 -14.05
N ALA A 247 4.50 0.67 -13.92
CA ALA A 247 3.84 0.90 -12.62
C ALA A 247 4.28 -0.15 -11.59
N ARG A 248 4.36 -1.43 -11.96
CA ARG A 248 4.89 -2.52 -11.12
C ARG A 248 6.36 -2.32 -10.76
N ALA A 249 7.19 -1.92 -11.70
CA ALA A 249 8.62 -1.69 -11.47
C ALA A 249 8.86 -0.62 -10.41
N SER A 250 8.01 0.40 -10.33
CA SER A 250 8.08 1.45 -9.32
C SER A 250 7.87 0.92 -7.88
N ILE A 251 7.01 -0.09 -7.71
CA ILE A 251 6.77 -0.75 -6.41
C ILE A 251 7.89 -1.73 -6.10
N ARG A 252 8.34 -2.52 -7.09
CA ARG A 252 9.50 -3.42 -6.92
C ARG A 252 10.78 -2.67 -6.57
N ALA A 253 10.92 -1.41 -7.02
CA ALA A 253 12.06 -0.59 -6.64
C ALA A 253 12.16 -0.38 -5.11
N LEU A 254 11.03 -0.38 -4.38
CA LEU A 254 11.02 -0.35 -2.91
C LEU A 254 11.60 -1.65 -2.33
N SER A 255 11.26 -2.80 -2.90
CA SER A 255 11.81 -4.10 -2.49
C SER A 255 13.34 -4.18 -2.70
N ASN A 256 13.87 -3.54 -3.75
CA ASN A 256 15.32 -3.50 -4.03
C ASN A 256 16.10 -2.59 -3.07
N LEU A 257 15.43 -1.84 -2.19
CA LEU A 257 16.10 -1.05 -1.15
C LEU A 257 16.68 -1.93 -0.05
N MET A 258 16.15 -3.13 0.17
CA MET A 258 16.66 -4.04 1.18
C MET A 258 17.94 -4.75 0.70
N PRO A 259 19.01 -4.74 1.49
CA PRO A 259 20.21 -5.50 1.17
C PRO A 259 19.91 -7.01 1.30
N LYS A 260 20.54 -7.81 0.43
CA LYS A 260 20.39 -9.29 0.45
C LYS A 260 21.21 -9.94 1.57
N THR A 261 22.23 -9.25 2.08
CA THR A 261 23.16 -9.77 3.08
C THR A 261 23.37 -8.76 4.20
N ALA A 262 23.73 -9.26 5.38
CA ALA A 262 24.05 -8.48 6.58
C ALA A 262 25.35 -8.98 7.20
N LEU A 263 26.06 -8.12 7.93
CA LEU A 263 27.22 -8.48 8.74
C LEU A 263 26.77 -8.73 10.18
N LEU A 264 26.51 -9.99 10.50
CA LEU A 264 26.13 -10.42 11.85
C LEU A 264 27.37 -10.50 12.75
N GLU A 265 27.30 -9.88 13.93
CA GLU A 265 28.31 -10.01 14.97
C GLU A 265 28.06 -11.28 15.80
N SER A 266 29.10 -12.06 16.05
CA SER A 266 29.08 -13.27 16.89
C SER A 266 30.36 -13.35 17.72
N GLU A 267 30.42 -14.26 18.69
CA GLU A 267 31.57 -14.41 19.62
C GLU A 267 32.93 -14.63 18.93
N GLY A 268 32.97 -14.98 17.64
CA GLY A 268 34.19 -15.16 16.84
C GLY A 268 34.48 -14.04 15.83
N GLY A 269 33.74 -12.90 15.87
CA GLY A 269 33.89 -11.81 14.92
C GLY A 269 32.65 -11.59 14.05
N THR A 270 32.78 -10.87 12.94
CA THR A 270 31.66 -10.59 12.02
C THR A 270 31.59 -11.62 10.90
N ARG A 271 30.40 -12.13 10.59
CA ARG A 271 30.16 -13.01 9.44
C ARG A 271 29.06 -12.46 8.54
N THR A 272 29.18 -12.64 7.23
CA THR A 272 28.14 -12.31 6.29
C THR A 272 27.05 -13.38 6.30
N VAL A 273 25.81 -12.97 6.52
CA VAL A 273 24.62 -13.84 6.52
C VAL A 273 23.57 -13.28 5.56
N PRO A 274 22.63 -14.08 5.04
CA PRO A 274 21.45 -13.56 4.37
C PRO A 274 20.66 -12.63 5.32
N ALA A 275 20.20 -11.47 4.83
CA ALA A 275 19.47 -10.50 5.67
C ALA A 275 18.14 -11.06 6.19
N ASP A 276 17.50 -11.96 5.44
CA ASP A 276 16.27 -12.66 5.82
C ASP A 276 16.44 -13.67 6.97
N SER A 277 17.69 -14.07 7.28
CA SER A 277 18.01 -14.94 8.41
C SER A 277 18.19 -14.20 9.75
N LEU A 278 18.13 -12.87 9.76
CA LEU A 278 18.25 -12.08 10.97
C LEU A 278 17.03 -12.26 11.88
N THR A 279 17.28 -12.44 13.17
CA THR A 279 16.25 -12.55 14.21
C THR A 279 16.28 -11.32 15.11
N VAL A 280 15.18 -11.04 15.79
CA VAL A 280 15.11 -9.97 16.81
C VAL A 280 16.15 -10.22 17.89
N GLY A 281 16.91 -9.18 18.24
CA GLY A 281 18.02 -9.25 19.18
C GLY A 281 19.40 -9.50 18.53
N SER A 282 19.48 -9.90 17.26
CA SER A 282 20.74 -10.00 16.53
C SER A 282 21.47 -8.64 16.51
N ILE A 283 22.81 -8.67 16.61
CA ILE A 283 23.63 -7.46 16.49
C ILE A 283 24.28 -7.47 15.11
N VAL A 284 24.08 -6.40 14.35
CA VAL A 284 24.63 -6.24 13.01
C VAL A 284 25.57 -5.05 12.95
N MET A 285 26.65 -5.18 12.19
CA MET A 285 27.59 -4.10 11.90
C MET A 285 27.24 -3.47 10.56
N ILE A 286 27.11 -2.15 10.51
CA ILE A 286 26.77 -1.39 9.31
C ILE A 286 27.91 -0.41 9.03
N ARG A 287 28.61 -0.63 7.92
CA ARG A 287 29.76 0.19 7.51
C ARG A 287 29.31 1.43 6.75
N PRO A 288 30.16 2.45 6.62
CA PRO A 288 29.93 3.54 5.70
C PRO A 288 29.65 3.04 4.27
N GLY A 289 28.58 3.53 3.67
CA GLY A 289 28.09 3.10 2.36
C GLY A 289 27.18 1.87 2.35
N ASP A 290 27.10 1.13 3.46
CA ASP A 290 26.21 -0.04 3.56
C ASP A 290 24.76 0.40 3.79
N ARG A 291 23.82 -0.41 3.28
CA ARG A 291 22.40 -0.28 3.62
C ARG A 291 22.10 -1.00 4.93
N VAL A 292 21.26 -0.40 5.74
CA VAL A 292 20.74 -1.00 6.98
C VAL A 292 19.93 -2.25 6.64
N PRO A 293 20.27 -3.45 7.16
CA PRO A 293 19.64 -4.70 6.74
C PRO A 293 18.31 -5.01 7.42
N ALA A 294 18.04 -4.43 8.58
CA ALA A 294 16.82 -4.63 9.34
C ALA A 294 16.54 -3.39 10.23
N ASP A 295 15.30 -3.21 10.64
CA ASP A 295 14.97 -2.17 11.62
C ASP A 295 15.65 -2.49 12.96
N GLY A 296 16.19 -1.47 13.60
CA GLY A 296 16.95 -1.67 14.84
C GLY A 296 17.20 -0.39 15.64
N VAL A 297 17.94 -0.58 16.74
CA VAL A 297 18.41 0.51 17.61
C VAL A 297 19.93 0.49 17.65
N VAL A 298 20.54 1.66 17.50
CA VAL A 298 21.99 1.84 17.57
C VAL A 298 22.47 1.49 18.98
N LEU A 299 23.41 0.55 19.08
CA LEU A 299 24.05 0.16 20.34
C LEU A 299 25.33 0.95 20.60
N SER A 300 26.06 1.27 19.53
CA SER A 300 27.27 2.08 19.60
C SER A 300 27.66 2.59 18.21
N GLY A 301 28.38 3.68 18.17
CA GLY A 301 28.76 4.38 16.97
C GLY A 301 27.91 5.61 16.73
N GLU A 302 28.42 6.51 15.91
CA GLU A 302 27.77 7.74 15.51
C GLU A 302 27.96 7.93 14.01
N SER A 303 26.90 8.22 13.27
CA SER A 303 26.95 8.42 11.80
C SER A 303 25.77 9.23 11.30
N ALA A 304 25.97 9.87 10.14
CA ALA A 304 24.86 10.38 9.34
C ALA A 304 24.24 9.22 8.55
N VAL A 305 22.92 9.09 8.59
CA VAL A 305 22.16 8.06 7.87
C VAL A 305 21.21 8.75 6.89
N ASP A 306 21.36 8.39 5.60
CA ASP A 306 20.42 8.82 4.56
C ASP A 306 19.14 7.98 4.66
N GLU A 307 18.10 8.61 5.17
CA GLU A 307 16.79 8.01 5.33
C GLU A 307 15.86 8.26 4.13
N ALA A 308 16.34 8.96 3.08
CA ALA A 308 15.53 9.29 1.90
C ALA A 308 14.81 8.10 1.27
N PRO A 309 15.39 6.88 1.20
CA PRO A 309 14.70 5.71 0.66
C PRO A 309 13.42 5.32 1.41
N VAL A 310 13.35 5.63 2.71
CA VAL A 310 12.21 5.30 3.59
C VAL A 310 11.38 6.54 3.88
N THR A 311 12.04 7.67 4.15
CA THR A 311 11.40 8.90 4.60
C THR A 311 11.17 9.92 3.48
N GLY A 312 11.85 9.80 2.35
CA GLY A 312 11.83 10.80 1.28
C GLY A 312 12.53 12.13 1.63
N GLU A 313 13.13 12.25 2.81
CA GLU A 313 13.92 13.43 3.21
C GLU A 313 15.33 13.33 2.67
N SER A 314 15.75 14.32 1.88
CA SER A 314 17.08 14.31 1.25
C SER A 314 18.22 14.69 2.19
N VAL A 315 17.94 15.15 3.41
CA VAL A 315 18.95 15.54 4.38
C VAL A 315 19.25 14.36 5.29
N PRO A 316 20.51 13.87 5.32
CA PRO A 316 20.89 12.78 6.21
C PRO A 316 20.70 13.17 7.69
N LYS A 317 20.21 12.23 8.48
CA LYS A 317 20.01 12.41 9.94
C LYS A 317 21.16 11.83 10.72
N ARG A 318 21.70 12.58 11.68
CA ARG A 318 22.69 12.06 12.62
C ARG A 318 22.02 11.06 13.55
N LYS A 319 22.68 9.93 13.73
CA LYS A 319 22.26 8.82 14.60
C LYS A 319 23.33 8.53 15.61
N GLU A 320 22.91 8.37 16.85
CA GLU A 320 23.76 8.07 18.00
C GLU A 320 23.19 6.89 18.81
N GLU A 321 23.85 6.50 19.89
CA GLU A 321 23.41 5.40 20.73
C GLU A 321 21.98 5.61 21.25
N GLY A 322 21.13 4.60 21.11
CA GLY A 322 19.70 4.64 21.45
C GLY A 322 18.78 5.04 20.30
N ASP A 323 19.29 5.58 19.20
CA ASP A 323 18.48 6.00 18.07
C ASP A 323 17.99 4.82 17.22
N LYS A 324 16.77 4.98 16.67
CA LYS A 324 16.19 4.02 15.73
C LYS A 324 16.76 4.22 14.33
N VAL A 325 17.05 3.12 13.66
CA VAL A 325 17.42 3.05 12.23
C VAL A 325 16.48 2.11 11.50
N PHE A 326 16.23 2.39 10.23
CA PHE A 326 15.25 1.67 9.42
C PHE A 326 15.94 0.88 8.30
N ALA A 327 15.43 -0.31 8.01
CA ALA A 327 15.91 -1.13 6.91
C ALA A 327 15.91 -0.35 5.59
N GLY A 328 16.92 -0.57 4.74
CA GLY A 328 17.05 0.05 3.43
C GLY A 328 17.62 1.47 3.42
N THR A 329 17.75 2.15 4.58
CA THR A 329 18.47 3.43 4.72
C THR A 329 19.97 3.24 4.51
N VAL A 330 20.70 4.29 4.16
CA VAL A 330 22.13 4.20 3.81
C VAL A 330 22.99 4.89 4.87
N ASN A 331 23.88 4.15 5.48
CA ASN A 331 24.87 4.67 6.42
C ASN A 331 25.97 5.43 5.67
N GLN A 332 26.37 6.63 6.14
CA GLN A 332 27.30 7.47 5.37
C GLN A 332 28.72 7.54 5.94
N GLU A 333 28.91 7.83 7.22
CA GLU A 333 30.19 8.29 7.76
C GLU A 333 30.87 7.30 8.71
N GLY A 334 30.18 6.89 9.78
CA GLY A 334 30.71 6.06 10.85
C GLY A 334 30.24 4.60 10.75
N VAL A 335 30.90 3.72 11.49
CA VAL A 335 30.41 2.33 11.67
C VAL A 335 29.36 2.33 12.77
N LEU A 336 28.19 1.78 12.48
CA LEU A 336 27.11 1.61 13.45
C LEU A 336 27.00 0.13 13.85
N ARG A 337 26.85 -0.12 15.16
CA ARG A 337 26.42 -1.42 15.69
C ARG A 337 24.95 -1.30 16.08
N VAL A 338 24.13 -2.13 15.46
CA VAL A 338 22.67 -2.03 15.56
C VAL A 338 22.11 -3.35 16.09
N ARG A 339 21.24 -3.26 17.09
CA ARG A 339 20.43 -4.39 17.58
C ARG A 339 19.15 -4.44 16.79
N VAL A 340 18.90 -5.54 16.10
CA VAL A 340 17.69 -5.79 15.31
C VAL A 340 16.46 -5.83 16.20
N THR A 341 15.45 -5.04 15.87
CA THR A 341 14.16 -4.95 16.60
C THR A 341 12.99 -5.57 15.84
N ALA A 342 13.12 -5.73 14.52
CA ALA A 342 12.09 -6.38 13.70
C ALA A 342 12.73 -7.40 12.74
N ALA A 343 12.10 -8.56 12.55
CA ALA A 343 12.54 -9.55 11.57
C ALA A 343 12.39 -9.02 10.15
N ALA A 344 13.07 -9.64 9.18
CA ALA A 344 13.07 -9.19 7.79
C ALA A 344 11.66 -9.09 7.16
N ALA A 345 10.74 -9.97 7.56
CA ALA A 345 9.35 -9.95 7.10
C ALA A 345 8.49 -8.84 7.74
N ASP A 346 8.90 -8.34 8.90
CA ASP A 346 8.13 -7.40 9.74
C ASP A 346 8.74 -6.01 9.79
N ASN A 347 9.82 -5.77 9.03
CA ASN A 347 10.47 -4.46 8.99
C ASN A 347 9.60 -3.41 8.28
N THR A 348 9.91 -2.13 8.48
CA THR A 348 9.14 -1.00 7.95
C THR A 348 8.95 -1.08 6.43
N ILE A 349 9.99 -1.42 5.65
CA ILE A 349 9.87 -1.54 4.18
C ILE A 349 8.97 -2.71 3.78
N ALA A 350 9.10 -3.86 4.42
CA ALA A 350 8.25 -5.02 4.13
C ALA A 350 6.78 -4.71 4.39
N ARG A 351 6.48 -4.01 5.49
CA ARG A 351 5.12 -3.51 5.80
C ARG A 351 4.61 -2.51 4.77
N ILE A 352 5.44 -1.56 4.33
CA ILE A 352 5.08 -0.61 3.27
C ILE A 352 4.71 -1.36 1.98
N ILE A 353 5.53 -2.32 1.57
CA ILE A 353 5.28 -3.12 0.37
C ILE A 353 3.97 -3.89 0.52
N ALA A 354 3.76 -4.57 1.65
CA ALA A 354 2.54 -5.33 1.92
C ALA A 354 1.29 -4.44 1.88
N LEU A 355 1.33 -3.26 2.50
CA LEU A 355 0.23 -2.29 2.47
C LEU A 355 -0.07 -1.77 1.07
N VAL A 356 0.96 -1.49 0.26
CA VAL A 356 0.78 -1.06 -1.13
C VAL A 356 0.22 -2.18 -2.00
N GLU A 357 0.65 -3.42 -1.80
CA GLU A 357 0.10 -4.58 -2.49
C GLU A 357 -1.36 -4.84 -2.11
N GLU A 358 -1.69 -4.81 -0.83
CA GLU A 358 -3.06 -4.93 -0.33
C GLU A 358 -3.96 -3.80 -0.84
N ALA A 359 -3.42 -2.57 -0.84
CA ALA A 359 -4.10 -1.41 -1.39
C ALA A 359 -4.53 -1.58 -2.85
N GLN A 360 -3.74 -2.29 -3.65
CA GLN A 360 -4.05 -2.52 -5.06
C GLN A 360 -5.10 -3.62 -5.30
N GLU A 361 -5.41 -4.41 -4.28
CA GLU A 361 -6.44 -5.44 -4.38
C GLU A 361 -7.85 -4.87 -4.15
N SER A 362 -7.97 -3.74 -3.44
CA SER A 362 -9.24 -3.09 -3.17
C SER A 362 -9.63 -2.10 -4.29
N LYS A 363 -10.69 -2.41 -5.05
CA LYS A 363 -11.20 -1.54 -6.11
C LYS A 363 -11.82 -0.26 -5.58
N ALA A 364 -11.43 0.86 -6.16
CA ALA A 364 -12.04 2.15 -5.90
C ALA A 364 -13.53 2.21 -6.34
N PRO A 365 -14.35 3.07 -5.71
CA PRO A 365 -15.73 3.32 -6.15
C PRO A 365 -15.83 3.65 -7.65
N THR A 366 -14.94 4.51 -8.16
CA THR A 366 -14.88 4.86 -9.59
C THR A 366 -14.54 3.66 -10.47
N GLU A 367 -13.65 2.75 -10.07
CA GLU A 367 -13.36 1.51 -10.81
C GLU A 367 -14.58 0.60 -10.86
N ARG A 368 -15.26 0.41 -9.72
CA ARG A 368 -16.50 -0.39 -9.64
C ARG A 368 -17.61 0.21 -10.51
N PHE A 369 -17.69 1.53 -10.59
CA PHE A 369 -18.63 2.22 -11.48
C PHE A 369 -18.30 1.94 -12.95
N ILE A 370 -17.05 2.05 -13.37
CA ILE A 370 -16.59 1.80 -14.74
C ILE A 370 -16.83 0.33 -15.13
N ASP A 371 -16.54 -0.62 -14.25
CA ASP A 371 -16.81 -2.04 -14.48
C ASP A 371 -18.30 -2.30 -14.70
N ARG A 372 -19.17 -1.69 -13.87
CA ARG A 372 -20.61 -1.80 -14.01
C ARG A 372 -21.10 -1.13 -15.29
N PHE A 373 -20.60 0.04 -15.61
CA PHE A 373 -20.92 0.76 -16.86
C PHE A 373 -20.54 -0.09 -18.08
N SER A 374 -19.33 -0.64 -18.13
CA SER A 374 -18.84 -1.46 -19.23
C SER A 374 -19.70 -2.70 -19.48
N LYS A 375 -20.24 -3.30 -18.41
CA LYS A 375 -21.12 -4.48 -18.50
C LYS A 375 -22.41 -4.21 -19.28
N TYR A 376 -22.95 -3.00 -19.23
CA TYR A 376 -24.15 -2.60 -19.98
C TYR A 376 -23.81 -1.89 -21.30
N TYR A 377 -22.73 -1.13 -21.31
CA TYR A 377 -22.30 -0.34 -22.45
C TYR A 377 -21.88 -1.25 -23.63
N THR A 378 -21.10 -2.30 -23.39
CA THR A 378 -20.59 -3.18 -24.46
C THR A 378 -21.70 -3.90 -25.23
N PRO A 379 -22.70 -4.53 -24.59
CA PRO A 379 -23.87 -5.05 -25.32
C PRO A 379 -24.64 -3.96 -26.06
N GLY A 380 -24.77 -2.77 -25.47
CA GLY A 380 -25.42 -1.63 -26.11
C GLY A 380 -24.75 -1.21 -27.41
N VAL A 381 -23.42 -1.15 -27.42
CA VAL A 381 -22.62 -0.87 -28.64
C VAL A 381 -22.85 -1.91 -29.69
N MET A 382 -22.90 -3.21 -29.33
CA MET A 382 -23.19 -4.29 -30.31
C MET A 382 -24.56 -4.11 -30.96
N VAL A 383 -25.58 -3.76 -30.19
CA VAL A 383 -26.92 -3.49 -30.72
C VAL A 383 -26.91 -2.28 -31.66
N VAL A 384 -26.26 -1.18 -31.27
CA VAL A 384 -26.13 0.01 -32.12
C VAL A 384 -25.38 -0.30 -33.41
N ALA A 385 -24.27 -1.04 -33.33
CA ALA A 385 -23.48 -1.45 -34.48
C ALA A 385 -24.35 -2.32 -35.45
N ALA A 386 -25.13 -3.27 -34.93
CA ALA A 386 -26.04 -4.09 -35.69
C ALA A 386 -27.16 -3.25 -36.36
N LEU A 387 -27.72 -2.29 -35.61
CA LEU A 387 -28.74 -1.37 -36.19
C LEU A 387 -28.16 -0.51 -37.31
N VAL A 388 -26.95 0.03 -37.15
CA VAL A 388 -26.23 0.79 -38.17
C VAL A 388 -25.98 -0.08 -39.41
N ALA A 389 -25.61 -1.36 -39.26
CA ALA A 389 -25.34 -2.27 -40.35
C ALA A 389 -26.63 -2.67 -41.11
N ILE A 390 -27.77 -2.81 -40.42
CA ILE A 390 -28.99 -3.47 -40.98
C ILE A 390 -30.05 -2.46 -41.42
N LEU A 391 -30.33 -1.41 -40.59
CA LEU A 391 -31.48 -0.55 -40.89
C LEU A 391 -31.40 0.24 -42.20
N PRO A 392 -30.28 0.89 -42.57
CA PRO A 392 -30.21 1.68 -43.78
C PRO A 392 -30.33 0.84 -45.06
N PRO A 393 -29.72 -0.37 -45.21
CA PRO A 393 -29.97 -1.24 -46.32
C PRO A 393 -31.40 -1.74 -46.38
N LEU A 394 -31.99 -2.11 -45.23
CA LEU A 394 -33.32 -2.69 -45.15
C LEU A 394 -34.44 -1.67 -45.44
N LEU A 395 -34.33 -0.46 -44.90
CA LEU A 395 -35.35 0.58 -44.98
C LEU A 395 -35.11 1.59 -46.10
N GLY A 396 -33.85 1.85 -46.46
CA GLY A 396 -33.46 2.88 -47.42
C GLY A 396 -32.90 2.31 -48.75
N GLY A 397 -32.78 0.99 -48.91
CA GLY A 397 -32.19 0.37 -50.09
C GLY A 397 -30.72 0.68 -50.29
N ALA A 398 -30.03 1.07 -49.22
CA ALA A 398 -28.61 1.37 -49.26
C ALA A 398 -27.76 0.09 -49.45
N GLU A 399 -26.53 0.26 -49.93
CA GLU A 399 -25.62 -0.87 -50.19
C GLU A 399 -25.20 -1.60 -48.92
N TRP A 400 -25.39 -2.92 -48.84
CA TRP A 400 -25.11 -3.74 -47.69
C TRP A 400 -23.64 -3.68 -47.23
N ASN A 401 -22.69 -3.82 -48.16
CA ASN A 401 -21.26 -3.83 -47.84
C ASN A 401 -20.84 -2.52 -47.14
N THR A 402 -21.29 -1.38 -47.63
CA THR A 402 -21.01 -0.07 -47.06
C THR A 402 -21.52 0.05 -45.63
N TRP A 403 -22.74 -0.40 -45.35
CA TRP A 403 -23.32 -0.24 -44.01
C TRP A 403 -22.87 -1.31 -43.01
N ILE A 404 -22.58 -2.54 -43.48
CA ILE A 404 -21.88 -3.55 -42.65
C ILE A 404 -20.51 -3.01 -42.26
N TYR A 405 -19.73 -2.45 -43.20
CA TYR A 405 -18.44 -1.83 -42.91
C TYR A 405 -18.54 -0.74 -41.85
N ARG A 406 -19.52 0.17 -41.95
CA ARG A 406 -19.75 1.21 -40.92
C ARG A 406 -20.17 0.61 -39.57
N GLY A 407 -21.00 -0.41 -39.56
CA GLY A 407 -21.39 -1.13 -38.37
C GLY A 407 -20.19 -1.80 -37.66
N LEU A 408 -19.30 -2.43 -38.43
CA LEU A 408 -18.07 -3.01 -37.89
C LEU A 408 -17.12 -1.93 -37.35
N ALA A 409 -17.03 -0.77 -38.00
CA ALA A 409 -16.25 0.35 -37.51
C ALA A 409 -16.83 0.95 -36.19
N VAL A 410 -18.16 1.09 -36.10
CA VAL A 410 -18.86 1.48 -34.85
C VAL A 410 -18.59 0.47 -33.74
N LEU A 411 -18.57 -0.84 -34.04
CA LEU A 411 -18.28 -1.88 -33.07
C LEU A 411 -16.86 -1.72 -32.47
N LEU A 412 -15.89 -1.41 -33.31
CA LEU A 412 -14.50 -1.22 -32.90
C LEU A 412 -14.26 0.07 -32.08
N ILE A 413 -14.82 1.21 -32.57
CA ILE A 413 -14.73 2.51 -31.85
C ILE A 413 -15.45 2.44 -30.52
N GLY A 414 -16.54 1.68 -30.43
CA GLY A 414 -17.35 1.49 -29.24
C GLY A 414 -16.66 0.71 -28.12
N CYS A 415 -15.47 0.13 -28.31
CA CYS A 415 -14.75 -0.52 -27.24
C CYS A 415 -14.38 0.48 -26.12
N PRO A 416 -14.71 0.28 -24.84
CA PRO A 416 -14.35 1.20 -23.77
C PRO A 416 -12.91 1.02 -23.27
N CYS A 417 -11.97 0.57 -24.13
CA CYS A 417 -10.62 0.11 -23.76
C CYS A 417 -9.82 1.16 -22.97
N ALA A 418 -9.70 2.39 -23.52
CA ALA A 418 -8.97 3.47 -22.87
C ALA A 418 -9.56 3.86 -21.50
N LEU A 419 -10.90 3.79 -21.35
CA LEU A 419 -11.59 4.10 -20.10
C LEU A 419 -11.30 3.06 -19.02
N VAL A 420 -11.40 1.78 -19.37
CA VAL A 420 -11.21 0.65 -18.42
C VAL A 420 -9.77 0.56 -17.92
N ILE A 421 -8.80 0.89 -18.78
CA ILE A 421 -7.36 0.78 -18.46
C ILE A 421 -6.86 1.99 -17.67
N SER A 422 -7.33 3.19 -18.00
CA SER A 422 -6.76 4.43 -17.46
C SER A 422 -6.96 4.63 -15.96
N THR A 423 -8.10 4.18 -15.42
CA THR A 423 -8.45 4.40 -14.00
C THR A 423 -7.59 3.56 -13.04
N PRO A 424 -7.46 2.22 -13.21
CA PRO A 424 -6.53 1.44 -12.40
C PRO A 424 -5.08 1.92 -12.54
N ALA A 425 -4.65 2.34 -13.73
CA ALA A 425 -3.31 2.86 -13.96
C ALA A 425 -3.06 4.17 -13.18
N ALA A 426 -4.03 5.09 -13.16
CA ALA A 426 -3.92 6.34 -12.41
C ALA A 426 -3.91 6.11 -10.89
N ILE A 427 -4.76 5.20 -10.39
CA ILE A 427 -4.80 4.81 -8.97
C ILE A 427 -3.47 4.17 -8.56
N ALA A 428 -2.97 3.22 -9.33
CA ALA A 428 -1.68 2.58 -9.06
C ALA A 428 -0.50 3.56 -9.08
N ALA A 429 -0.51 4.50 -10.03
CA ALA A 429 0.49 5.57 -10.09
C ALA A 429 0.40 6.52 -8.89
N GLY A 430 -0.82 6.90 -8.47
CA GLY A 430 -1.07 7.73 -7.29
C GLY A 430 -0.61 7.05 -6.00
N LEU A 431 -1.03 5.79 -5.76
CA LEU A 431 -0.60 5.00 -4.60
C LEU A 431 0.92 4.84 -4.55
N SER A 432 1.54 4.56 -5.71
CA SER A 432 2.99 4.43 -5.81
C SER A 432 3.72 5.75 -5.55
N ALA A 433 3.19 6.89 -6.03
CA ALA A 433 3.74 8.22 -5.76
C ALA A 433 3.63 8.60 -4.28
N GLY A 434 2.50 8.26 -3.64
CA GLY A 434 2.29 8.43 -2.19
C GLY A 434 3.26 7.59 -1.38
N ALA A 435 3.33 6.28 -1.64
CA ALA A 435 4.17 5.34 -0.90
C ALA A 435 5.66 5.74 -0.90
N ARG A 436 6.19 6.19 -2.04
CA ARG A 436 7.57 6.71 -2.14
C ARG A 436 7.84 7.96 -1.29
N ARG A 437 6.80 8.58 -0.78
CA ARG A 437 6.84 9.76 0.10
C ARG A 437 6.35 9.48 1.49
N GLY A 438 6.25 8.20 1.88
CA GLY A 438 5.77 7.80 3.18
C GLY A 438 4.28 8.06 3.42
N LEU A 439 3.49 8.30 2.36
CA LEU A 439 2.05 8.48 2.42
C LEU A 439 1.39 7.14 2.09
N LEU A 440 1.05 6.37 3.09
CA LEU A 440 0.46 5.05 2.93
C LEU A 440 -1.07 5.13 2.93
N MET A 441 -1.72 4.44 2.01
CA MET A 441 -3.18 4.39 1.88
C MET A 441 -3.60 2.95 1.62
N LYS A 442 -4.59 2.44 2.37
CA LYS A 442 -5.10 1.07 2.28
C LYS A 442 -6.12 0.91 1.14
N GLY A 443 -5.77 1.36 -0.05
CA GLY A 443 -6.56 1.08 -1.25
C GLY A 443 -6.95 2.27 -2.10
N GLY A 444 -7.41 1.95 -3.31
CA GLY A 444 -7.93 2.95 -4.25
C GLY A 444 -9.15 3.68 -3.70
N ALA A 445 -9.96 3.02 -2.86
CA ALA A 445 -11.10 3.64 -2.21
C ALA A 445 -10.68 4.73 -1.22
N VAL A 446 -9.64 4.50 -0.44
CA VAL A 446 -9.07 5.49 0.49
C VAL A 446 -8.47 6.66 -0.28
N LEU A 447 -7.69 6.36 -1.34
CA LEU A 447 -7.12 7.39 -2.21
C LEU A 447 -8.22 8.27 -2.83
N GLU A 448 -9.32 7.71 -3.33
CA GLU A 448 -10.45 8.47 -3.89
C GLU A 448 -11.15 9.33 -2.83
N ASN A 449 -11.39 8.78 -1.64
CA ASN A 449 -12.14 9.43 -0.58
C ASN A 449 -11.36 10.55 0.11
N LEU A 450 -10.03 10.45 0.24
CA LEU A 450 -9.18 11.52 0.77
C LEU A 450 -9.38 12.87 0.04
N GLY A 451 -9.67 12.83 -1.26
CA GLY A 451 -9.95 14.06 -2.04
C GLY A 451 -11.24 14.78 -1.64
N LYS A 452 -12.18 14.09 -1.01
CA LYS A 452 -13.48 14.60 -0.56
C LYS A 452 -13.41 15.22 0.83
N VAL A 453 -12.31 15.01 1.56
CA VAL A 453 -12.14 15.55 2.92
C VAL A 453 -12.28 17.06 2.92
N ASP A 454 -13.22 17.54 3.72
CA ASP A 454 -13.51 18.95 3.99
C ASP A 454 -13.31 19.32 5.46
N SER A 455 -13.14 18.32 6.34
CA SER A 455 -12.91 18.54 7.77
C SER A 455 -11.88 17.52 8.32
N VAL A 456 -10.91 18.01 9.10
CA VAL A 456 -9.85 17.20 9.69
C VAL A 456 -9.83 17.37 11.20
N ALA A 457 -10.08 16.30 11.93
CA ALA A 457 -10.02 16.25 13.38
C ALA A 457 -8.66 15.68 13.85
N PHE A 458 -7.81 16.53 14.38
CA PHE A 458 -6.48 16.15 14.87
C PHE A 458 -6.52 15.78 16.36
N ASP A 459 -5.77 14.75 16.75
CA ASP A 459 -5.33 14.62 18.13
C ASP A 459 -4.22 15.65 18.43
N LYS A 460 -4.01 15.97 19.72
CA LYS A 460 -2.91 16.84 20.13
C LYS A 460 -1.60 16.09 20.24
N THR A 461 -1.53 15.16 21.20
CA THR A 461 -0.28 14.54 21.67
C THR A 461 0.25 13.52 20.66
N GLY A 462 1.52 13.62 20.28
CA GLY A 462 2.12 12.73 19.29
C GLY A 462 1.64 12.98 17.84
N THR A 463 0.65 13.85 17.64
CA THR A 463 0.06 14.20 16.34
C THR A 463 0.42 15.61 15.94
N LEU A 464 -0.18 16.64 16.57
CA LEU A 464 0.18 18.05 16.36
C LEU A 464 1.45 18.45 17.12
N THR A 465 1.77 17.71 18.16
CA THR A 465 2.95 17.87 18.98
C THR A 465 3.91 16.69 18.79
N GLU A 466 5.15 16.82 19.28
CA GLU A 466 6.16 15.75 19.19
C GLU A 466 5.84 14.53 20.08
N GLY A 467 4.94 14.68 21.08
CA GLY A 467 4.66 13.65 22.08
C GLY A 467 5.81 13.47 23.08
N LYS A 468 6.70 14.44 23.16
CA LYS A 468 7.88 14.47 24.03
C LYS A 468 7.81 15.70 24.94
N PRO A 469 6.97 15.69 25.97
CA PRO A 469 6.89 16.81 26.91
C PRO A 469 8.23 17.08 27.58
N LYS A 470 8.50 18.35 27.82
CA LYS A 470 9.69 18.82 28.56
C LYS A 470 9.23 19.59 29.78
N VAL A 471 9.94 19.42 30.90
CA VAL A 471 9.72 20.26 32.10
C VAL A 471 10.24 21.65 31.78
N THR A 472 9.37 22.65 31.86
CA THR A 472 9.67 24.06 31.57
C THR A 472 9.82 24.88 32.80
N ASP A 473 9.01 24.64 33.83
CA ASP A 473 9.03 25.40 35.11
C ASP A 473 8.85 24.44 36.27
N ILE A 474 9.58 24.73 37.33
CA ILE A 474 9.47 24.10 38.65
C ILE A 474 9.25 25.22 39.65
N VAL A 475 8.20 25.12 40.45
CA VAL A 475 7.87 26.10 41.50
C VAL A 475 7.84 25.38 42.82
N GLY A 476 8.84 25.61 43.65
CA GLY A 476 8.89 25.07 45.00
C GLY A 476 7.99 25.87 45.95
N ILE A 477 7.31 25.20 46.90
CA ILE A 477 6.48 25.81 47.94
C ILE A 477 6.95 25.30 49.28
N GLY A 478 7.58 26.21 50.05
CA GLY A 478 8.27 25.85 51.26
C GLY A 478 9.49 24.94 51.08
N ARG A 479 9.93 24.77 49.83
CA ARG A 479 11.07 23.95 49.39
C ARG A 479 11.73 24.61 48.20
N ASP A 480 12.98 24.22 47.89
CA ASP A 480 13.60 24.64 46.62
C ASP A 480 13.13 23.85 45.44
N GLU A 481 13.43 24.34 44.24
CA GLU A 481 13.05 23.70 42.96
C GLU A 481 13.69 22.31 42.79
N ARG A 482 14.95 22.17 43.26
CA ARG A 482 15.71 20.93 43.17
C ARG A 482 15.09 19.82 44.01
N GLU A 483 14.64 20.15 45.24
CA GLU A 483 13.97 19.21 46.14
C GLU A 483 12.57 18.85 45.60
N THR A 484 11.86 19.83 45.05
CA THR A 484 10.56 19.59 44.38
C THR A 484 10.71 18.60 43.23
N LEU A 485 11.75 18.79 42.38
CA LEU A 485 12.06 17.89 41.28
C LEU A 485 12.44 16.49 41.79
N ARG A 486 13.25 16.40 42.85
CA ARG A 486 13.66 15.14 43.47
C ARG A 486 12.45 14.31 43.91
N LEU A 487 11.53 14.93 44.62
CA LEU A 487 10.34 14.26 45.16
C LEU A 487 9.42 13.79 44.03
N ALA A 488 9.19 14.61 43.00
CA ALA A 488 8.37 14.24 41.87
C ALA A 488 9.02 13.12 41.02
N ALA A 489 10.33 13.21 40.75
CA ALA A 489 11.08 12.19 40.06
C ALA A 489 11.07 10.85 40.79
N SER A 490 11.16 10.88 42.14
CA SER A 490 11.13 9.67 42.97
C SER A 490 9.80 8.89 42.85
N LEU A 491 8.68 9.59 42.65
CA LEU A 491 7.38 8.96 42.41
C LEU A 491 7.28 8.31 41.02
N GLU A 492 7.98 8.85 40.04
CA GLU A 492 7.85 8.47 38.63
C GLU A 492 8.89 7.42 38.21
N VAL A 493 9.76 6.96 39.11
CA VAL A 493 10.73 5.90 38.83
C VAL A 493 9.99 4.62 38.39
N GLY A 494 10.32 4.13 37.19
CA GLY A 494 9.70 2.93 36.61
C GLY A 494 8.41 3.19 35.84
N SER A 495 7.93 4.43 35.79
CA SER A 495 6.78 4.81 34.94
C SER A 495 7.20 5.07 33.50
N SER A 496 6.47 4.49 32.55
CA SER A 496 6.64 4.74 31.10
C SER A 496 5.77 5.88 30.58
N HIS A 497 5.05 6.57 31.46
CA HIS A 497 4.19 7.67 31.05
C HIS A 497 5.04 8.86 30.53
N PRO A 498 4.66 9.53 29.41
CA PRO A 498 5.47 10.61 28.84
C PRO A 498 5.84 11.75 29.82
N LEU A 499 4.94 12.11 30.71
CA LEU A 499 5.20 13.12 31.73
C LEU A 499 6.26 12.64 32.77
N ALA A 500 6.21 11.36 33.12
CA ALA A 500 7.19 10.75 34.02
C ALA A 500 8.59 10.75 33.39
N VAL A 501 8.68 10.34 32.12
CA VAL A 501 9.94 10.35 31.36
C VAL A 501 10.52 11.77 31.32
N ALA A 502 9.69 12.79 31.09
CA ALA A 502 10.13 14.18 31.07
C ALA A 502 10.71 14.66 32.45
N ILE A 503 10.08 14.27 33.55
CA ILE A 503 10.52 14.62 34.89
C ILE A 503 11.85 13.91 35.22
N LEU A 504 11.96 12.63 34.90
CA LEU A 504 13.17 11.83 35.11
C LEU A 504 14.35 12.38 34.29
N ALA A 505 14.10 12.69 33.00
CA ALA A 505 15.10 13.30 32.12
C ALA A 505 15.57 14.67 32.63
N LYS A 506 14.67 15.48 33.19
CA LYS A 506 15.03 16.77 33.81
C LYS A 506 15.87 16.58 35.08
N ALA A 507 15.51 15.58 35.92
CA ALA A 507 16.28 15.26 37.12
C ALA A 507 17.70 14.78 36.80
N GLU A 508 17.85 13.96 35.76
CA GLU A 508 19.13 13.50 35.24
C GLU A 508 19.97 14.65 34.69
N ALA A 509 19.41 15.50 33.85
CA ALA A 509 20.11 16.67 33.28
C ALA A 509 20.62 17.65 34.34
N GLU A 510 19.90 17.78 35.48
CA GLU A 510 20.30 18.62 36.61
C GLU A 510 21.12 17.87 37.66
N ASN A 511 21.48 16.61 37.42
CA ASN A 511 22.22 15.77 38.36
C ASN A 511 21.53 15.71 39.73
N VAL A 512 20.21 15.57 39.78
CA VAL A 512 19.42 15.38 40.98
C VAL A 512 19.44 13.90 41.38
N PRO A 513 19.89 13.53 42.59
CA PRO A 513 19.88 12.13 43.00
C PRO A 513 18.41 11.66 43.22
N VAL A 514 17.98 10.66 42.46
CA VAL A 514 16.63 10.13 42.56
C VAL A 514 16.65 8.75 43.23
N VAL A 515 15.81 8.57 44.24
CA VAL A 515 15.59 7.31 44.94
C VAL A 515 14.13 6.94 44.74
N ALA A 516 13.84 5.70 44.28
CA ALA A 516 12.46 5.26 44.03
C ALA A 516 11.62 5.33 45.34
N ALA A 517 10.44 5.92 45.24
CA ALA A 517 9.47 5.93 46.33
C ALA A 517 8.92 4.51 46.55
N SER A 518 8.67 4.13 47.79
CA SER A 518 8.01 2.89 48.16
C SER A 518 6.51 3.00 47.86
N GLU A 519 5.87 1.86 47.51
CA GLU A 519 4.44 1.78 47.18
C GLU A 519 4.01 2.78 46.10
N ALA A 520 4.93 3.12 45.17
CA ALA A 520 4.63 4.04 44.09
C ALA A 520 3.67 3.40 43.07
N GLY A 521 2.62 4.14 42.73
CA GLY A 521 1.66 3.65 41.72
C GLY A 521 0.63 4.70 41.32
N ALA A 522 0.09 4.52 40.10
CA ALA A 522 -0.97 5.37 39.57
C ALA A 522 -2.32 4.99 40.19
N VAL A 523 -3.04 5.97 40.71
CA VAL A 523 -4.39 5.81 41.28
C VAL A 523 -5.36 6.63 40.43
N GLY A 524 -6.33 5.98 39.81
CA GLY A 524 -7.32 6.63 38.97
C GLY A 524 -8.02 7.80 39.67
N GLY A 525 -8.01 8.98 39.05
CA GLY A 525 -8.59 10.20 39.61
C GLY A 525 -7.81 10.88 40.72
N LYS A 526 -6.70 10.29 41.24
CA LYS A 526 -5.86 10.86 42.30
C LYS A 526 -4.46 11.26 41.84
N GLY A 527 -3.95 10.66 40.76
CA GLY A 527 -2.59 10.86 40.28
C GLY A 527 -1.66 9.71 40.66
N VAL A 528 -0.35 9.98 40.71
CA VAL A 528 0.68 9.04 41.18
C VAL A 528 0.92 9.26 42.68
N VAL A 529 0.85 8.20 43.45
CA VAL A 529 1.03 8.23 44.90
C VAL A 529 2.18 7.31 45.31
N GLY A 530 2.83 7.61 46.40
CA GLY A 530 3.89 6.77 46.97
C GLY A 530 4.40 7.33 48.30
N THR A 531 5.36 6.66 48.92
CA THR A 531 5.96 7.07 50.19
C THR A 531 7.47 7.18 50.02
N LEU A 532 8.04 8.31 50.40
CA LEU A 532 9.49 8.55 50.40
C LEU A 532 9.92 9.12 51.77
N ASP A 533 10.92 8.52 52.38
CA ASP A 533 11.43 8.90 53.70
C ASP A 533 10.32 9.00 54.78
N GLY A 534 9.29 8.11 54.71
CA GLY A 534 8.14 8.12 55.60
C GLY A 534 7.08 9.19 55.30
N VAL A 535 7.29 10.04 54.30
CA VAL A 535 6.35 11.07 53.86
C VAL A 535 5.49 10.56 52.72
N LYS A 536 4.18 10.65 52.82
CA LYS A 536 3.25 10.35 51.73
C LYS A 536 3.33 11.44 50.69
N LEU A 537 3.59 11.05 49.45
CA LEU A 537 3.65 11.92 48.29
C LEU A 537 2.46 11.63 47.36
N CYS A 538 1.99 12.68 46.71
CA CYS A 538 1.03 12.56 45.61
C CYS A 538 1.38 13.58 44.52
N PHE A 539 1.44 13.13 43.27
CA PHE A 539 1.66 13.98 42.08
C PHE A 539 0.44 13.89 41.18
N ALA A 540 -0.29 14.99 41.03
CA ALA A 540 -1.62 14.97 40.46
C ALA A 540 -1.94 16.22 39.63
N SER A 541 -2.99 16.16 38.83
CA SER A 541 -3.55 17.34 38.14
C SER A 541 -4.05 18.35 39.17
N PRO A 542 -4.10 19.67 38.89
CA PRO A 542 -4.61 20.67 39.79
C PRO A 542 -6.03 20.37 40.32
N ARG A 543 -6.90 19.79 39.46
CA ARG A 543 -8.24 19.36 39.84
C ARG A 543 -8.22 18.24 40.88
N ALA A 544 -7.39 17.23 40.64
CA ALA A 544 -7.28 16.10 41.59
C ALA A 544 -6.60 16.51 42.91
N ALA A 545 -5.60 17.39 42.86
CA ALA A 545 -4.96 17.96 44.04
C ALA A 545 -5.94 18.84 44.84
N GLY A 546 -6.76 19.66 44.16
CA GLY A 546 -7.78 20.50 44.82
C GLY A 546 -8.90 19.73 45.52
N GLN A 547 -9.09 18.45 45.19
CA GLN A 547 -9.99 17.54 45.92
C GLN A 547 -9.37 17.03 47.24
N GLN A 548 -8.05 17.08 47.37
CA GLN A 548 -7.30 16.61 48.53
C GLN A 548 -6.88 17.73 49.48
N VAL A 549 -6.54 18.90 48.91
CA VAL A 549 -6.01 20.06 49.62
C VAL A 549 -6.60 21.34 48.98
N MET A 550 -6.91 22.33 49.85
CA MET A 550 -7.32 23.65 49.34
C MET A 550 -6.12 24.34 48.68
N LEU A 551 -6.27 24.66 47.40
CA LEU A 551 -5.31 25.49 46.67
C LEU A 551 -5.63 26.95 46.94
N ASP A 552 -4.67 27.73 47.41
CA ASP A 552 -4.87 29.17 47.62
C ASP A 552 -5.01 29.94 46.29
N GLU A 553 -5.41 31.21 46.41
CA GLU A 553 -5.67 32.06 45.23
C GLU A 553 -4.38 32.34 44.44
N ALA A 554 -3.25 32.48 45.11
CA ALA A 554 -1.96 32.72 44.47
C ALA A 554 -1.52 31.53 43.63
N LEU A 555 -1.68 30.30 44.15
CA LEU A 555 -1.38 29.05 43.42
C LEU A 555 -2.33 28.86 42.23
N THR A 556 -3.61 29.09 42.45
CA THR A 556 -4.61 28.98 41.39
C THR A 556 -4.33 29.96 40.24
N THR A 557 -3.96 31.21 40.59
CA THR A 557 -3.55 32.22 39.59
C THR A 557 -2.27 31.81 38.87
N ARG A 558 -1.26 31.27 39.60
CA ARG A 558 -0.02 30.78 38.96
C ARG A 558 -0.26 29.61 38.03
N ILE A 559 -1.09 28.64 38.44
CA ILE A 559 -1.49 27.52 37.59
C ILE A 559 -2.21 28.05 36.34
N ALA A 560 -3.12 29.00 36.48
CA ALA A 560 -3.84 29.60 35.34
C ALA A 560 -2.88 30.30 34.37
N SER A 561 -1.93 31.08 34.88
CA SER A 561 -0.89 31.73 34.04
C SER A 561 -0.07 30.73 33.23
N LEU A 562 0.40 29.65 33.88
CA LEU A 562 1.17 28.60 33.21
C LEU A 562 0.33 27.87 32.14
N ASN A 563 -0.95 27.62 32.42
CA ASN A 563 -1.86 27.01 31.45
C ASN A 563 -2.13 27.94 30.25
N ASP A 564 -2.23 29.27 30.48
CA ASP A 564 -2.41 30.26 29.40
C ASP A 564 -1.16 30.37 28.50
N GLU A 565 0.02 29.94 29.00
CA GLU A 565 1.24 29.76 28.23
C GLU A 565 1.30 28.42 27.43
N GLY A 566 0.23 27.61 27.43
CA GLY A 566 0.15 26.32 26.77
C GLY A 566 0.83 25.17 27.50
N LYS A 567 1.12 25.34 28.81
CA LYS A 567 1.80 24.33 29.63
C LYS A 567 0.78 23.49 30.42
N THR A 568 1.07 22.22 30.61
CA THR A 568 0.32 21.31 31.48
C THR A 568 0.95 21.35 32.86
N VAL A 569 0.18 21.70 33.89
CA VAL A 569 0.66 21.84 35.25
C VAL A 569 0.23 20.64 36.09
N SER A 570 1.17 20.08 36.84
CA SER A 570 0.94 19.07 37.88
C SER A 570 1.34 19.61 39.23
N VAL A 571 0.60 19.22 40.27
CA VAL A 571 0.77 19.63 41.65
C VAL A 571 1.41 18.48 42.44
N LEU A 572 2.51 18.76 43.14
CA LEU A 572 3.12 17.84 44.05
C LEU A 572 2.59 18.12 45.47
N LEU A 573 2.04 17.10 46.11
CA LEU A 573 1.64 17.11 47.52
C LEU A 573 2.63 16.26 48.32
N ALA A 574 3.01 16.74 49.48
CA ALA A 574 3.86 16.03 50.44
C ALA A 574 3.28 16.16 51.87
N GLY A 575 2.99 15.05 52.51
CA GLY A 575 2.39 15.04 53.86
C GLY A 575 1.02 15.73 53.93
N GLY A 576 0.27 15.75 52.81
CA GLY A 576 -1.05 16.38 52.70
C GLY A 576 -1.01 17.90 52.52
N GLN A 577 0.13 18.49 52.16
CA GLN A 577 0.30 19.92 51.85
C GLN A 577 0.89 20.09 50.44
N VAL A 578 0.63 21.22 49.80
CA VAL A 578 1.25 21.53 48.49
C VAL A 578 2.75 21.75 48.69
N ALA A 579 3.56 20.96 48.01
CA ALA A 579 5.03 21.02 48.05
C ALA A 579 5.62 21.72 46.81
N GLY A 580 4.88 21.78 45.72
CA GLY A 580 5.32 22.47 44.52
C GLY A 580 4.45 22.22 43.28
N LEU A 581 4.79 22.91 42.21
CA LEU A 581 4.19 22.76 40.90
C LEU A 581 5.28 22.38 39.89
N ILE A 582 4.95 21.50 38.96
CA ILE A 582 5.80 21.21 37.81
C ILE A 582 4.96 21.48 36.55
N ALA A 583 5.44 22.40 35.73
CA ALA A 583 4.84 22.70 34.44
C ALA A 583 5.64 22.04 33.32
N MET A 584 4.93 21.44 32.40
CA MET A 584 5.48 20.72 31.25
C MET A 584 4.82 21.21 29.98
N ARG A 585 5.57 21.23 28.88
CA ARG A 585 5.08 21.60 27.59
C ARG A 585 5.49 20.57 26.56
N ASP A 586 4.54 20.14 25.77
CA ASP A 586 4.75 19.33 24.58
C ASP A 586 4.69 20.27 23.38
N GLU A 587 5.84 20.49 22.75
CA GLU A 587 5.98 21.51 21.71
C GLU A 587 5.24 21.08 20.44
N PRO A 588 4.52 22.01 19.78
CA PRO A 588 3.98 21.77 18.44
C PRO A 588 5.11 21.39 17.47
N ARG A 589 4.80 20.48 16.55
CA ARG A 589 5.74 20.14 15.46
C ARG A 589 6.04 21.37 14.61
N ASP A 590 7.27 21.49 14.14
CA ASP A 590 7.72 22.62 13.32
C ASP A 590 6.85 22.84 12.07
N ASP A 591 6.36 21.76 11.48
CA ASP A 591 5.52 21.78 10.27
C ASP A 591 4.01 21.91 10.57
N ALA A 592 3.57 21.83 11.82
CA ALA A 592 2.15 21.79 12.17
C ALA A 592 1.37 22.99 11.64
N LYS A 593 1.91 24.21 11.87
CA LYS A 593 1.28 25.44 11.42
C LYS A 593 1.18 25.49 9.88
N ALA A 594 2.25 25.11 9.19
CA ALA A 594 2.27 25.07 7.72
C ALA A 594 1.31 24.00 7.17
N GLY A 595 1.25 22.83 7.84
CA GLY A 595 0.32 21.75 7.48
C GLY A 595 -1.14 22.15 7.62
N ILE A 596 -1.53 22.81 8.73
CA ILE A 596 -2.88 23.33 8.94
C ILE A 596 -3.24 24.40 7.91
N ALA A 597 -2.30 25.33 7.60
CA ALA A 597 -2.51 26.34 6.58
C ALA A 597 -2.74 25.70 5.20
N ALA A 598 -1.94 24.71 4.83
CA ALA A 598 -2.08 23.98 3.57
C ALA A 598 -3.43 23.22 3.46
N LEU A 599 -3.92 22.63 4.56
CA LEU A 599 -5.25 22.00 4.58
C LEU A 599 -6.36 23.03 4.35
N ARG A 600 -6.25 24.21 4.98
CA ARG A 600 -7.21 25.30 4.79
C ARG A 600 -7.21 25.82 3.34
N GLU A 601 -6.06 25.95 2.71
CA GLU A 601 -5.95 26.30 1.28
C GLU A 601 -6.60 25.25 0.37
N LEU A 602 -6.56 24.00 0.78
CA LEU A 602 -7.28 22.91 0.13
C LEU A 602 -8.78 22.89 0.48
N GLY A 603 -9.30 23.83 1.29
CA GLY A 603 -10.69 23.89 1.69
C GLY A 603 -11.08 22.82 2.70
N ALA A 604 -10.14 22.37 3.53
CA ALA A 604 -10.38 21.44 4.63
C ALA A 604 -10.15 22.17 5.97
N ASP A 605 -11.24 22.31 6.75
CA ASP A 605 -11.19 22.91 8.08
C ASP A 605 -10.55 21.93 9.09
N SER A 606 -9.83 22.49 10.06
CA SER A 606 -9.11 21.69 11.04
C SER A 606 -9.56 21.99 12.45
N VAL A 607 -9.79 20.93 13.26
CA VAL A 607 -10.15 21.03 14.66
C VAL A 607 -9.25 20.13 15.51
N MET A 608 -8.77 20.63 16.65
CA MET A 608 -7.99 19.86 17.62
C MET A 608 -8.92 19.22 18.66
N LEU A 609 -8.79 17.91 18.89
CA LEU A 609 -9.50 17.17 19.94
C LEU A 609 -8.49 16.71 20.99
N THR A 610 -8.65 17.14 22.24
CA THR A 610 -7.68 16.83 23.32
C THR A 610 -8.35 16.59 24.66
N GLY A 611 -7.73 15.75 25.49
CA GLY A 611 -8.10 15.57 26.89
C GLY A 611 -7.54 16.67 27.83
N ASP A 612 -6.69 17.57 27.34
CA ASP A 612 -6.11 18.67 28.12
C ASP A 612 -7.17 19.65 28.59
N ASN A 613 -6.78 20.48 29.58
CA ASN A 613 -7.63 21.56 30.04
C ASN A 613 -7.88 22.62 28.94
N GLN A 614 -9.02 23.32 29.05
CA GLN A 614 -9.50 24.27 28.07
C GLN A 614 -8.51 25.40 27.76
N ARG A 615 -7.73 25.90 28.77
CA ARG A 615 -6.78 27.01 28.58
C ARG A 615 -5.58 26.58 27.74
N THR A 616 -4.94 25.47 28.13
CA THR A 616 -3.80 24.89 27.39
C THR A 616 -4.19 24.55 25.94
N ALA A 617 -5.37 23.95 25.75
CA ALA A 617 -5.86 23.59 24.42
C ALA A 617 -6.09 24.83 23.54
N LYS A 618 -6.71 25.90 24.08
CA LYS A 618 -6.91 27.17 23.35
C LYS A 618 -5.59 27.84 22.99
N ALA A 619 -4.62 27.85 23.90
CA ALA A 619 -3.31 28.47 23.64
C ALA A 619 -2.58 27.79 22.48
N ILE A 620 -2.54 26.44 22.46
CA ILE A 620 -1.91 25.69 21.39
C ILE A 620 -2.69 25.86 20.07
N ALA A 621 -4.01 25.73 20.08
CA ALA A 621 -4.83 25.86 18.87
C ALA A 621 -4.71 27.26 18.26
N ALA A 622 -4.70 28.31 19.07
CA ALA A 622 -4.49 29.68 18.60
C ALA A 622 -3.12 29.87 17.93
N SER A 623 -2.06 29.25 18.45
CA SER A 623 -0.72 29.29 17.84
C SER A 623 -0.67 28.63 16.46
N LEU A 624 -1.51 27.59 16.24
CA LEU A 624 -1.64 26.84 14.99
C LEU A 624 -2.71 27.43 14.06
N GLY A 625 -3.54 28.36 14.54
CA GLY A 625 -4.60 28.99 13.78
C GLY A 625 -5.81 28.08 13.53
N MET A 626 -6.18 27.24 14.50
CA MET A 626 -7.30 26.29 14.42
C MET A 626 -8.18 26.36 15.67
N GLU A 627 -9.33 25.68 15.67
CA GLU A 627 -10.19 25.53 16.83
C GLU A 627 -9.76 24.33 17.70
N ALA A 628 -10.12 24.36 18.98
CA ALA A 628 -9.90 23.25 19.90
C ALA A 628 -11.16 22.88 20.68
N ARG A 629 -11.36 21.58 20.87
CA ARG A 629 -12.28 20.98 21.83
C ARG A 629 -11.47 20.24 22.88
N ALA A 630 -11.63 20.60 24.14
CA ALA A 630 -10.78 20.20 25.25
C ALA A 630 -11.56 19.38 26.29
N GLU A 631 -10.82 18.81 27.26
CA GLU A 631 -11.35 18.01 28.37
C GLU A 631 -12.13 16.77 27.92
N LEU A 632 -11.73 16.19 26.77
CA LEU A 632 -12.43 15.08 26.13
C LEU A 632 -11.91 13.72 26.63
N LEU A 633 -12.80 12.81 26.90
CA LEU A 633 -12.52 11.38 27.04
C LEU A 633 -12.45 10.74 25.63
N PRO A 634 -11.84 9.55 25.47
CA PRO A 634 -11.77 8.86 24.19
C PRO A 634 -13.14 8.67 23.50
N GLN A 635 -14.17 8.38 24.29
CA GLN A 635 -15.56 8.24 23.82
C GLN A 635 -16.15 9.55 23.29
N ASP A 636 -15.78 10.69 23.92
CA ASP A 636 -16.25 12.02 23.48
C ASP A 636 -15.63 12.38 22.14
N LYS A 637 -14.34 12.03 21.90
CA LYS A 637 -13.68 12.22 20.61
C LYS A 637 -14.41 11.45 19.48
N GLN A 638 -14.77 10.19 19.74
CA GLN A 638 -15.56 9.38 18.80
C GLN A 638 -16.92 10.01 18.51
N LYS A 639 -17.62 10.47 19.55
CA LYS A 639 -18.93 11.12 19.42
C LYS A 639 -18.84 12.40 18.59
N ILE A 640 -17.85 13.26 18.84
CA ILE A 640 -17.64 14.50 18.10
C ILE A 640 -17.38 14.23 16.62
N VAL A 641 -16.53 13.23 16.28
CA VAL A 641 -16.30 12.82 14.90
C VAL A 641 -17.61 12.35 14.25
N GLY A 642 -18.41 11.57 14.96
CA GLY A 642 -19.75 11.15 14.49
C GLY A 642 -20.72 12.32 14.28
N GLU A 643 -20.71 13.32 15.15
CA GLU A 643 -21.51 14.55 15.02
C GLU A 643 -21.08 15.38 13.80
N MET A 644 -19.77 15.53 13.56
CA MET A 644 -19.25 16.23 12.37
C MET A 644 -19.69 15.53 11.08
N ARG A 645 -19.67 14.20 11.03
CA ARG A 645 -20.20 13.43 9.89
C ARG A 645 -21.71 13.60 9.73
N ALA A 646 -22.45 13.61 10.82
CA ALA A 646 -23.90 13.78 10.80
C ALA A 646 -24.34 15.16 10.28
N THR A 647 -23.48 16.19 10.40
CA THR A 647 -23.71 17.52 9.79
C THR A 647 -23.40 17.57 8.29
N GLY A 648 -22.94 16.46 7.71
CA GLY A 648 -22.66 16.33 6.27
C GLY A 648 -21.19 16.53 5.88
N SER A 649 -20.30 16.77 6.84
CA SER A 649 -18.86 16.87 6.57
C SER A 649 -18.25 15.51 6.26
N PHE A 650 -17.29 15.49 5.34
CA PHE A 650 -16.45 14.32 5.08
C PHE A 650 -15.19 14.39 5.93
N VAL A 651 -15.18 13.66 7.03
CA VAL A 651 -14.24 13.83 8.14
C VAL A 651 -13.05 12.90 8.03
N ALA A 652 -11.83 13.46 8.05
CA ALA A 652 -10.62 12.72 8.37
C ALA A 652 -10.28 12.87 9.86
N LYS A 653 -10.00 11.77 10.56
CA LYS A 653 -9.43 11.78 11.91
C LYS A 653 -7.95 11.42 11.84
N VAL A 654 -7.11 12.26 12.47
CA VAL A 654 -5.65 12.05 12.52
C VAL A 654 -5.24 11.84 13.96
N GLY A 655 -4.47 10.77 14.25
CA GLY A 655 -4.03 10.41 15.58
C GLY A 655 -2.87 9.41 15.62
N ASP A 656 -2.29 9.18 16.80
CA ASP A 656 -1.21 8.21 17.02
C ASP A 656 -1.70 6.77 17.32
N GLY A 657 -2.97 6.61 17.57
CA GLY A 657 -3.72 5.37 17.54
C GLY A 657 -3.87 4.57 18.81
N ILE A 658 -3.17 4.85 19.90
CA ILE A 658 -3.35 4.06 21.14
C ILE A 658 -4.70 4.39 21.81
N ASN A 659 -4.96 5.67 21.99
CA ASN A 659 -6.18 6.15 22.65
C ASN A 659 -7.28 6.56 21.68
N ASP A 660 -6.92 6.74 20.42
CA ASP A 660 -7.79 7.32 19.37
C ASP A 660 -8.36 6.28 18.41
N ALA A 661 -8.02 4.98 18.54
CA ALA A 661 -8.49 3.93 17.63
C ALA A 661 -10.03 3.94 17.41
N PRO A 662 -10.88 4.12 18.45
CA PRO A 662 -12.32 4.23 18.23
C PRO A 662 -12.73 5.46 17.42
N ALA A 663 -12.03 6.58 17.59
CA ALA A 663 -12.31 7.83 16.85
C ALA A 663 -11.78 7.75 15.40
N LEU A 664 -10.63 7.08 15.18
CA LEU A 664 -10.10 6.77 13.84
C LEU A 664 -11.10 5.92 13.05
N ALA A 665 -11.63 4.86 13.67
CA ALA A 665 -12.61 3.98 13.03
C ALA A 665 -13.99 4.64 12.80
N ALA A 666 -14.33 5.68 13.55
CA ALA A 666 -15.60 6.41 13.41
C ALA A 666 -15.57 7.47 12.30
N ALA A 667 -14.40 7.89 11.84
CA ALA A 667 -14.25 8.87 10.75
C ALA A 667 -14.58 8.24 9.39
N ASP A 668 -14.69 9.09 8.35
CA ASP A 668 -14.73 8.60 6.97
C ASP A 668 -13.37 8.11 6.50
N ILE A 669 -12.30 8.71 7.03
CA ILE A 669 -10.91 8.28 6.84
C ILE A 669 -10.15 8.42 8.16
N GLY A 670 -9.62 7.31 8.66
CA GLY A 670 -8.66 7.29 9.77
C GLY A 670 -7.23 7.41 9.24
N ILE A 671 -6.43 8.35 9.79
CA ILE A 671 -5.03 8.56 9.40
C ILE A 671 -4.14 8.39 10.64
N ALA A 672 -3.25 7.42 10.61
CA ALA A 672 -2.24 7.21 11.64
C ALA A 672 -1.02 8.12 11.42
N MET A 673 -0.50 8.72 12.49
CA MET A 673 0.68 9.61 12.44
C MET A 673 1.93 8.91 12.91
N GLY A 674 3.00 9.02 12.11
CA GLY A 674 4.37 8.64 12.49
C GLY A 674 4.55 7.15 12.76
N SER A 675 5.46 6.84 13.67
CA SER A 675 5.69 5.49 14.20
C SER A 675 4.57 5.08 15.18
N GLY A 676 3.31 5.37 14.82
CA GLY A 676 2.14 4.96 15.60
C GLY A 676 2.22 3.47 15.92
N THR A 677 1.62 3.06 17.01
CA THR A 677 1.59 1.65 17.42
C THR A 677 1.06 0.77 16.28
N ASP A 678 1.46 -0.49 16.27
CA ASP A 678 0.96 -1.49 15.30
C ASP A 678 -0.58 -1.48 15.24
N VAL A 679 -1.26 -1.23 16.37
CA VAL A 679 -2.71 -1.08 16.46
C VAL A 679 -3.24 0.12 15.65
N ALA A 680 -2.52 1.24 15.62
CA ALA A 680 -2.91 2.40 14.81
C ALA A 680 -2.82 2.10 13.31
N LEU A 681 -1.74 1.46 12.90
CA LEU A 681 -1.53 1.06 11.51
C LEU A 681 -2.54 0.00 11.06
N GLU A 682 -2.99 -0.88 11.96
CA GLU A 682 -4.03 -1.86 11.65
C GLU A 682 -5.42 -1.22 11.52
N THR A 683 -5.75 -0.26 12.38
CA THR A 683 -7.09 0.35 12.46
C THR A 683 -7.31 1.48 11.47
N ALA A 684 -6.25 2.26 11.14
CA ALA A 684 -6.36 3.41 10.26
C ALA A 684 -6.45 2.99 8.77
N ASP A 685 -7.15 3.79 7.97
CA ASP A 685 -7.24 3.63 6.50
C ASP A 685 -6.00 4.13 5.79
N ALA A 686 -5.29 5.08 6.38
CA ALA A 686 -4.07 5.67 5.85
C ALA A 686 -3.05 5.93 6.96
N ALA A 687 -1.77 6.07 6.59
CA ALA A 687 -0.70 6.39 7.54
C ALA A 687 0.33 7.34 6.93
N VAL A 688 0.81 8.27 7.76
CA VAL A 688 1.91 9.20 7.46
C VAL A 688 3.16 8.73 8.20
N LEU A 689 4.13 8.18 7.50
CA LEU A 689 5.33 7.58 8.14
C LEU A 689 6.23 8.59 8.83
N HIS A 690 6.33 9.81 8.30
CA HIS A 690 7.22 10.85 8.85
C HIS A 690 6.66 11.56 10.07
N GLY A 691 5.38 11.33 10.39
CA GLY A 691 4.70 12.04 11.45
C GLY A 691 4.59 13.56 11.20
N ARG A 692 4.59 14.02 9.96
CA ARG A 692 4.45 15.44 9.61
C ARG A 692 3.00 15.79 9.34
N VAL A 693 2.52 16.87 9.92
CA VAL A 693 1.15 17.37 9.71
C VAL A 693 0.95 17.81 8.25
N LYS A 694 1.98 18.36 7.60
CA LYS A 694 1.98 18.72 6.18
C LYS A 694 1.71 17.53 5.26
N ASP A 695 2.09 16.33 5.66
CA ASP A 695 1.87 15.12 4.87
C ASP A 695 0.41 14.71 4.81
N VAL A 696 -0.42 15.10 5.78
CA VAL A 696 -1.88 14.97 5.70
C VAL A 696 -2.43 15.82 4.56
N ALA A 697 -1.97 17.07 4.45
CA ALA A 697 -2.33 17.94 3.32
C ALA A 697 -1.82 17.38 1.98
N ASN A 698 -0.62 16.79 1.96
CA ASN A 698 -0.07 16.11 0.80
C ASN A 698 -0.93 14.91 0.37
N MET A 699 -1.49 14.11 1.29
CA MET A 699 -2.43 13.03 0.97
C MET A 699 -3.68 13.55 0.26
N VAL A 700 -4.30 14.60 0.79
CA VAL A 700 -5.49 15.24 0.18
C VAL A 700 -5.16 15.78 -1.21
N SER A 701 -4.02 16.48 -1.36
CA SER A 701 -3.57 17.02 -2.64
C SER A 701 -3.29 15.92 -3.68
N LEU A 702 -2.62 14.83 -3.29
CA LEU A 702 -2.34 13.69 -4.17
C LEU A 702 -3.64 13.01 -4.63
N SER A 703 -4.59 12.83 -3.71
CA SER A 703 -5.90 12.29 -4.03
C SER A 703 -6.62 13.15 -5.08
N ARG A 704 -6.70 14.47 -4.86
CA ARG A 704 -7.33 15.40 -5.81
C ARG A 704 -6.64 15.42 -7.17
N ALA A 705 -5.29 15.37 -7.18
CA ALA A 705 -4.51 15.27 -8.41
C ALA A 705 -4.80 13.96 -9.17
N THR A 706 -4.93 12.85 -8.45
CA THR A 706 -5.26 11.54 -9.03
C THR A 706 -6.67 11.54 -9.60
N MET A 707 -7.66 12.04 -8.87
CA MET A 707 -9.04 12.13 -9.34
C MET A 707 -9.19 13.08 -10.53
N SER A 708 -8.50 14.21 -10.52
CA SER A 708 -8.45 15.13 -11.67
C SER A 708 -7.85 14.44 -12.90
N ASN A 709 -6.79 13.66 -12.73
CA ASN A 709 -6.17 12.88 -13.82
C ASN A 709 -7.14 11.83 -14.38
N ILE A 710 -7.87 11.11 -13.52
CA ILE A 710 -8.91 10.14 -13.91
C ILE A 710 -10.00 10.84 -14.74
N TRP A 711 -10.51 11.99 -14.28
CA TRP A 711 -11.52 12.75 -15.00
C TRP A 711 -11.01 13.26 -16.36
N GLN A 712 -9.77 13.75 -16.44
CA GLN A 712 -9.13 14.12 -17.71
C GLN A 712 -9.11 12.94 -18.68
N ASN A 713 -8.73 11.75 -18.20
CA ASN A 713 -8.68 10.53 -19.00
C ASN A 713 -10.07 10.12 -19.49
N ILE A 714 -11.08 10.19 -18.63
CA ILE A 714 -12.49 9.89 -18.99
C ILE A 714 -12.97 10.84 -20.10
N VAL A 715 -12.80 12.14 -19.91
CA VAL A 715 -13.23 13.16 -20.87
C VAL A 715 -12.50 13.02 -22.20
N MET A 716 -11.18 12.79 -22.16
CA MET A 716 -10.37 12.61 -23.39
C MET A 716 -10.77 11.33 -24.14
N SER A 717 -10.95 10.22 -23.44
CA SER A 717 -11.35 8.94 -24.03
C SER A 717 -12.75 9.00 -24.65
N LEU A 718 -13.74 9.49 -23.89
CA LEU A 718 -15.13 9.57 -24.38
C LEU A 718 -15.29 10.65 -25.45
N GLY A 719 -14.63 11.79 -25.31
CA GLY A 719 -14.68 12.87 -26.30
C GLY A 719 -14.13 12.44 -27.64
N LEU A 720 -12.95 11.80 -27.64
CA LEU A 720 -12.35 11.31 -28.89
C LEU A 720 -13.25 10.24 -29.56
N LYS A 721 -13.83 9.32 -28.76
CA LYS A 721 -14.76 8.30 -29.25
C LYS A 721 -16.03 8.91 -29.86
N ALA A 722 -16.60 9.93 -29.24
CA ALA A 722 -17.79 10.60 -29.77
C ALA A 722 -17.50 11.22 -31.14
N VAL A 723 -16.37 11.88 -31.30
CA VAL A 723 -15.95 12.47 -32.60
C VAL A 723 -15.79 11.37 -33.66
N PHE A 724 -15.05 10.30 -33.36
CA PHE A 724 -14.82 9.23 -34.34
C PHE A 724 -16.07 8.42 -34.65
N LEU A 725 -16.96 8.24 -33.69
CA LEU A 725 -18.27 7.60 -33.92
C LEU A 725 -19.11 8.38 -34.94
N VAL A 726 -19.21 9.69 -34.75
CA VAL A 726 -19.96 10.55 -35.69
C VAL A 726 -19.34 10.53 -37.08
N THR A 727 -18.03 10.74 -37.18
CA THR A 727 -17.34 10.75 -38.49
C THR A 727 -17.40 9.41 -39.21
N THR A 728 -17.45 8.28 -38.48
CA THR A 728 -17.60 6.93 -39.06
C THR A 728 -19.01 6.72 -39.59
N VAL A 729 -20.05 7.09 -38.86
CA VAL A 729 -21.45 6.97 -39.33
C VAL A 729 -21.66 7.86 -40.53
N LEU A 730 -21.05 9.03 -40.61
CA LEU A 730 -21.09 9.92 -41.78
C LEU A 730 -20.26 9.39 -42.94
N GLY A 731 -19.46 8.34 -42.76
CA GLY A 731 -18.63 7.74 -43.79
C GLY A 731 -17.31 8.48 -44.09
N VAL A 732 -16.91 9.40 -43.22
CA VAL A 732 -15.64 10.16 -43.33
C VAL A 732 -14.47 9.33 -42.85
N THR A 733 -14.64 8.52 -41.81
CA THR A 733 -13.59 7.72 -41.18
C THR A 733 -13.78 6.24 -41.40
N GLY A 734 -12.74 5.57 -41.92
CA GLY A 734 -12.72 4.11 -42.14
C GLY A 734 -12.29 3.33 -40.89
N LEU A 735 -12.16 1.99 -41.00
CA LEU A 735 -11.85 1.05 -39.93
C LEU A 735 -10.49 1.32 -39.28
N TRP A 736 -9.42 1.40 -40.06
CA TRP A 736 -8.07 1.53 -39.51
C TRP A 736 -7.77 2.88 -38.89
N PRO A 737 -8.23 4.06 -39.39
CA PRO A 737 -8.09 5.32 -38.68
C PRO A 737 -8.85 5.33 -37.34
N ALA A 738 -10.00 4.66 -37.30
CA ALA A 738 -10.81 4.52 -36.11
C ALA A 738 -10.06 3.78 -34.99
N ILE A 739 -9.40 2.66 -35.31
CA ILE A 739 -8.60 1.89 -34.35
C ILE A 739 -7.32 2.62 -33.97
N LEU A 740 -6.66 3.27 -34.95
CA LEU A 740 -5.47 4.08 -34.65
C LEU A 740 -5.80 5.18 -33.63
N ALA A 741 -6.99 5.78 -33.73
CA ALA A 741 -7.47 6.77 -32.76
C ALA A 741 -7.77 6.15 -31.40
N ASP A 742 -8.38 4.97 -31.31
CA ASP A 742 -8.64 4.27 -30.05
C ASP A 742 -7.35 3.81 -29.37
N THR A 743 -6.40 3.23 -30.13
CA THR A 743 -5.08 2.87 -29.64
C THR A 743 -4.30 4.11 -29.20
N GLY A 744 -4.36 5.18 -29.99
CA GLY A 744 -3.75 6.47 -29.62
C GLY A 744 -4.35 7.06 -28.36
N ALA A 745 -5.67 7.02 -28.19
CA ALA A 745 -6.34 7.42 -26.96
C ALA A 745 -5.84 6.61 -25.76
N THR A 746 -5.71 5.30 -25.89
CA THR A 746 -5.20 4.42 -24.82
C THR A 746 -3.78 4.80 -24.43
N VAL A 747 -2.90 5.08 -25.38
CA VAL A 747 -1.53 5.54 -25.12
C VAL A 747 -1.53 6.89 -24.39
N LEU A 748 -2.34 7.85 -24.86
CA LEU A 748 -2.42 9.20 -24.28
C LEU A 748 -2.94 9.17 -22.83
N VAL A 749 -4.02 8.44 -22.54
CA VAL A 749 -4.57 8.34 -21.18
C VAL A 749 -3.61 7.61 -20.24
N THR A 750 -2.90 6.60 -20.73
CA THR A 750 -1.90 5.89 -19.95
C THR A 750 -0.69 6.78 -19.65
N ALA A 751 -0.19 7.52 -20.64
CA ALA A 751 0.88 8.49 -20.45
C ALA A 751 0.47 9.59 -19.46
N ASN A 752 -0.77 10.07 -19.55
CA ASN A 752 -1.32 11.03 -18.60
C ASN A 752 -1.40 10.44 -17.17
N ALA A 753 -1.84 9.19 -17.00
CA ALA A 753 -1.83 8.50 -15.71
C ALA A 753 -0.41 8.38 -15.12
N MET A 754 0.59 8.07 -15.95
CA MET A 754 1.99 7.97 -15.53
C MET A 754 2.61 9.30 -15.06
N ARG A 755 2.03 10.47 -15.42
CA ARG A 755 2.46 11.78 -14.87
C ARG A 755 2.36 11.85 -13.36
N LEU A 756 1.43 11.09 -12.76
CA LEU A 756 1.27 11.03 -11.30
C LEU A 756 2.52 10.48 -10.60
N LEU A 757 3.31 9.64 -11.24
CA LEU A 757 4.58 9.16 -10.68
C LEU A 757 5.60 10.28 -10.45
N ALA A 758 5.48 11.41 -11.17
CA ALA A 758 6.31 12.60 -11.04
C ALA A 758 5.69 13.66 -10.09
N TRP A 759 4.60 13.33 -9.38
CA TRP A 759 3.97 14.24 -8.43
C TRP A 759 4.94 14.61 -7.29
N ARG A 760 5.07 15.90 -6.97
CA ARG A 760 6.13 16.43 -6.09
C ARG A 760 5.65 16.90 -4.71
N GLY A 761 4.35 16.79 -4.41
CA GLY A 761 3.78 17.34 -3.18
C GLY A 761 3.50 18.84 -3.27
N ILE A 762 2.94 19.35 -2.18
CA ILE A 762 2.70 20.79 -1.99
C ILE A 762 4.07 21.46 -1.79
N ARG A 763 4.38 22.47 -2.62
CA ARG A 763 5.63 23.23 -2.49
C ARG A 763 5.65 23.97 -1.16
N ASP A 764 6.82 24.09 -0.57
CA ASP A 764 7.04 25.01 0.52
C ASP A 764 6.88 26.44 -0.03
N ALA A 765 6.00 27.22 0.58
CA ALA A 765 5.73 28.60 0.20
C ALA A 765 6.89 29.52 0.63
#